data_a680416b3859f839bb6154818e6ed357
#
_entry.id   a680416b3859f839bb6154818e6ed357
#
_cell.length_a   1.000
_cell.length_b   1.000
_cell.length_c   1.000
_cell.angle_alpha   90.00
_cell.angle_beta   90.00
_cell.angle_gamma   90.00
#
_symmetry.space_group_name_H-M   'P 1'
#
loop_
_entity.id
_entity.type
_entity.pdbx_description
1 polymer ?
#
loop_
_entity_poly.entity_id
_entity_poly.type
_entity_poly.pdbx_seq_one_letter_code
_entity_poly.pdbx_strand_id
1 'polypeptide(L)'
;MRTAATLLVIIMAGSLGAAQEPPQALAEYSPLGYYDLVQHEQAYPGVVGSAEVRAAQAQRFWAFRGLAYRSAPDPLAPVWSSLGPETVLQSTTSGLANSVSGRVSTLAISPLCKRDGLCRLWVGTAGGGVWRTDDALNTSDPKWQWIGRGLGTNSIGALALDPNDRSGNTIFVGTGETNQPNNSAAGTGLYRSTDGGDRWVRVSTMVIDPVLSPAPIDFTATRGISTVVIEPGNPQTMYVATATAMYGMTAVRGGQSQVTGSLQPRTGLYKTDNGGTTWTLVWVPPLAPILPVNPHLGVGVSDTMTGVRHVKLDPRNVKVVYASAWNNGIFRSAPSLESGDASFKQVYAIVSLQQFQDLAMFDLTVKDGRTRIYAYNGTQATAPQGLYRLDNAEVPASALVSGGANTSAWIGLSSSNTSQPGSTSRSICSSQCFYDLVVAVPEGQPDTVILGGVQLPTFGEATIRSTNAGVSFSAHGRDAQNPRVNSHVDVRSVVFHPEDPDIAFVGSDGGVVRTDGLFVDISSRCASLFPSAPQCATVLARVPNRLIFMNRGLQTMQFYNVSIDPRDPLKRLIGGLQDNGTIWHDGIAEPRVWKPFFASGDGTSASGFHPTRPEVGFASFQSNRYFTNFRNGDQNMWVRTDVPIVNSGERATITASTGRQFITFDQVNPDTQFTAFQHVWRTQTNGGGQAFLEANCRTTGAVAGATCGDWRPLGVAYPFATQSTPDSSSRKPGDLTSDFYGTDRVGGLIVAAERTPADAGTLWAATNFGRLFISKNADAASANVTFTRIDTPSLPNRFVTRIVVDRANPNVAFISYTGFNAITPATPGHVFRVVYDPATGVATFTSSDFDLGDLPVNTLAYDDARGDLYAGTDFGALVLKAGTSRWVLAGRGFPEVVIVDLEFSPSHGVLVAATHGMGIFSLNLR
;
A
#
# COMPACT_ATOMS: atom_id res chain seq x y z
N MET A 1 65.72 34.64 -0.46
CA MET A 1 64.42 35.01 -0.02
C MET A 1 63.46 33.89 -0.27
N ARG A 2 63.29 33.03 0.71
CA ARG A 2 62.35 31.89 0.69
C ARG A 2 61.54 32.00 1.98
N THR A 3 60.27 32.25 1.86
CA THR A 3 59.32 32.26 2.96
C THR A 3 58.74 30.87 3.12
N ALA A 4 58.97 30.28 4.27
CA ALA A 4 58.38 29.01 4.69
C ALA A 4 56.96 29.23 5.17
N ALA A 5 56.01 28.46 4.67
CA ALA A 5 54.66 28.38 5.17
C ALA A 5 54.55 27.26 6.20
N THR A 6 54.30 27.62 7.42
CA THR A 6 54.08 26.68 8.53
C THR A 6 52.66 26.14 8.45
N LEU A 7 52.52 24.83 8.34
CA LEU A 7 51.25 24.10 8.36
C LEU A 7 50.81 23.90 9.82
N LEU A 8 49.76 24.57 10.26
CA LEU A 8 49.19 24.45 11.59
C LEU A 8 48.18 23.26 11.55
N VAL A 9 48.54 22.13 12.15
CA VAL A 9 47.62 21.02 12.35
C VAL A 9 46.82 21.33 13.61
N ILE A 10 45.54 21.65 13.42
CA ILE A 10 44.58 21.74 14.52
C ILE A 10 43.97 20.34 14.73
N ILE A 11 44.37 19.69 15.80
CA ILE A 11 43.68 18.50 16.33
C ILE A 11 42.39 18.99 16.97
N MET A 12 41.26 18.80 16.33
CA MET A 12 39.95 18.96 16.97
C MET A 12 39.66 17.68 17.76
N ALA A 13 39.63 17.82 19.06
CA ALA A 13 39.11 16.85 19.99
C ALA A 13 37.61 16.62 19.69
N GLY A 14 37.23 15.33 19.67
CA GLY A 14 35.87 14.93 19.37
C GLY A 14 34.88 15.56 20.34
N SER A 15 33.92 16.27 19.81
CA SER A 15 32.70 16.62 20.50
C SER A 15 31.76 15.41 20.49
N LEU A 16 31.39 15.00 21.67
CA LEU A 16 30.30 14.05 21.96
C LEU A 16 29.06 14.38 21.13
N GLY A 17 28.45 13.30 20.65
CA GLY A 17 27.35 13.34 19.68
C GLY A 17 26.29 14.38 19.95
N ALA A 18 26.15 15.28 18.99
CA ALA A 18 24.89 15.98 18.78
C ALA A 18 23.83 14.89 18.49
N ALA A 19 22.75 14.90 19.27
CA ALA A 19 21.57 14.12 18.95
C ALA A 19 21.21 14.46 17.50
N GLN A 20 21.17 13.49 16.63
CA GLN A 20 20.73 13.65 15.25
C GLN A 20 19.32 14.22 15.32
N GLU A 21 19.09 15.39 14.74
CA GLU A 21 17.73 15.91 14.59
C GLU A 21 16.89 14.81 13.93
N PRO A 22 15.67 14.56 14.43
CA PRO A 22 14.78 13.61 13.78
C PRO A 22 14.59 14.06 12.32
N PRO A 23 14.56 13.15 11.38
CA PRO A 23 14.36 13.52 9.99
C PRO A 23 13.09 14.36 9.88
N GLN A 24 13.22 15.61 9.51
CA GLN A 24 12.11 16.52 9.17
C GLN A 24 11.20 15.95 8.06
N ALA A 25 11.62 14.87 7.47
CA ALA A 25 11.06 14.26 6.28
C ALA A 25 9.65 13.66 6.44
N LEU A 26 9.15 13.40 7.64
CA LEU A 26 7.79 12.87 7.80
C LEU A 26 6.70 13.93 7.57
N ALA A 27 7.09 15.19 7.38
CA ALA A 27 6.15 16.32 7.31
C ALA A 27 5.71 16.70 5.89
N GLU A 28 6.33 16.20 4.82
CA GLU A 28 6.14 16.75 3.45
C GLU A 28 5.67 15.72 2.41
N TYR A 29 5.30 14.51 2.80
CA TYR A 29 4.89 13.50 1.83
C TYR A 29 3.40 13.58 1.47
N SER A 30 3.11 13.51 0.16
CA SER A 30 1.87 13.03 -0.43
C SER A 30 1.40 11.74 0.27
N PRO A 31 0.11 11.40 0.30
CA PRO A 31 -0.37 10.25 1.05
C PRO A 31 0.50 9.03 0.79
N LEU A 32 1.30 8.71 1.80
CA LEU A 32 2.23 7.59 1.77
C LEU A 32 1.38 6.33 1.87
N GLY A 33 1.61 5.37 0.99
CA GLY A 33 1.02 4.04 1.16
C GLY A 33 1.46 3.43 2.50
N TYR A 34 0.66 2.51 2.99
CA TYR A 34 0.91 1.82 4.27
C TYR A 34 2.36 1.35 4.44
N TYR A 35 2.95 0.81 3.38
CA TYR A 35 4.29 0.24 3.44
C TYR A 35 5.39 1.28 3.64
N ASP A 36 5.25 2.45 3.07
CA ASP A 36 6.22 3.52 3.27
C ASP A 36 6.22 3.98 4.73
N LEU A 37 5.03 4.22 5.27
CA LEU A 37 4.88 4.60 6.67
C LEU A 37 5.54 3.58 7.61
N VAL A 38 5.19 2.31 7.49
CA VAL A 38 5.69 1.26 8.38
C VAL A 38 7.19 1.05 8.23
N GLN A 39 7.77 1.25 7.03
CA GLN A 39 9.23 1.19 6.87
C GLN A 39 9.96 2.29 7.64
N HIS A 40 9.46 3.52 7.59
CA HIS A 40 10.04 4.61 8.35
C HIS A 40 9.90 4.35 9.85
N GLU A 41 8.73 3.88 10.29
CA GLU A 41 8.50 3.52 11.68
C GLU A 41 9.43 2.39 12.15
N GLN A 42 9.61 1.34 11.34
CA GLN A 42 10.47 0.21 11.67
C GLN A 42 11.96 0.54 11.61
N ALA A 43 12.37 1.47 10.76
CA ALA A 43 13.77 1.89 10.66
C ALA A 43 14.18 2.86 11.76
N TYR A 44 13.25 3.63 12.34
CA TYR A 44 13.58 4.68 13.32
C TYR A 44 14.21 4.12 14.60
N PRO A 45 15.25 4.75 15.18
CA PRO A 45 15.93 5.98 14.78
C PRO A 45 17.01 5.81 13.71
N GLY A 46 17.18 4.63 13.15
CA GLY A 46 18.07 4.37 12.01
C GLY A 46 17.52 4.93 10.70
N VAL A 47 18.17 4.58 9.61
CA VAL A 47 17.84 5.05 8.26
C VAL A 47 17.21 3.91 7.46
N VAL A 48 16.07 4.18 6.81
CA VAL A 48 15.42 3.23 5.89
C VAL A 48 16.44 2.75 4.85
N GLY A 49 16.49 1.43 4.64
CA GLY A 49 17.41 0.84 3.69
C GLY A 49 18.88 0.79 4.13
N SER A 50 19.23 1.15 5.37
CA SER A 50 20.57 0.90 5.90
C SER A 50 20.87 -0.59 5.98
N ALA A 51 22.15 -0.97 6.05
CA ALA A 51 22.57 -2.37 6.12
C ALA A 51 22.00 -3.07 7.36
N GLU A 52 21.94 -2.38 8.49
CA GLU A 52 21.41 -2.86 9.77
C GLU A 52 19.92 -3.10 9.68
N VAL A 53 19.16 -2.13 9.14
CA VAL A 53 17.69 -2.25 8.95
C VAL A 53 17.39 -3.41 8.00
N ARG A 54 18.11 -3.53 6.87
CA ARG A 54 17.91 -4.64 5.94
C ARG A 54 18.20 -6.00 6.57
N ALA A 55 19.28 -6.11 7.34
CA ALA A 55 19.63 -7.35 8.02
C ALA A 55 18.56 -7.75 9.05
N ALA A 56 18.07 -6.80 9.82
CA ALA A 56 16.99 -7.03 10.79
C ALA A 56 15.68 -7.43 10.10
N GLN A 57 15.29 -6.72 9.05
CA GLN A 57 14.11 -7.06 8.26
C GLN A 57 14.19 -8.46 7.66
N ALA A 58 15.34 -8.87 7.16
CA ALA A 58 15.51 -10.22 6.62
C ALA A 58 15.37 -11.32 7.68
N GLN A 59 15.67 -11.02 8.93
CA GLN A 59 15.62 -12.00 10.02
C GLN A 59 14.27 -12.10 10.73
N ARG A 60 13.42 -11.07 10.67
CA ARG A 60 12.14 -11.03 11.41
C ARG A 60 11.21 -12.22 11.09
N PHE A 61 11.20 -12.67 9.85
CA PHE A 61 10.42 -13.84 9.47
C PHE A 61 10.90 -15.11 10.20
N TRP A 62 12.20 -15.29 10.32
CA TRP A 62 12.75 -16.46 11.00
C TRP A 62 12.46 -16.41 12.49
N ALA A 63 12.43 -15.23 13.10
CA ALA A 63 11.97 -15.07 14.48
C ALA A 63 10.51 -15.55 14.61
N PHE A 64 9.61 -15.08 13.75
CA PHE A 64 8.23 -15.55 13.73
C PHE A 64 8.10 -17.07 13.49
N ARG A 65 8.83 -17.60 12.50
CA ARG A 65 8.80 -19.04 12.19
C ARG A 65 9.34 -19.90 13.33
N GLY A 66 10.32 -19.39 14.06
CA GLY A 66 10.81 -20.07 15.28
C GLY A 66 9.73 -20.18 16.36
N LEU A 67 8.95 -19.12 16.55
CA LEU A 67 7.79 -19.11 17.43
C LEU A 67 6.69 -20.05 16.92
N ALA A 68 6.34 -19.95 15.65
CA ALA A 68 5.31 -20.77 15.04
C ALA A 68 5.65 -22.27 15.06
N TYR A 69 6.91 -22.64 14.81
CA TYR A 69 7.36 -24.02 14.90
C TYR A 69 7.25 -24.60 16.31
N ARG A 70 7.57 -23.78 17.32
CA ARG A 70 7.46 -24.19 18.74
C ARG A 70 6.02 -24.23 19.24
N SER A 71 5.13 -23.53 18.56
CA SER A 71 3.69 -23.53 18.84
C SER A 71 3.00 -24.74 18.24
N ALA A 72 3.54 -25.97 18.42
CA ALA A 72 2.96 -27.18 17.86
C ALA A 72 1.42 -27.10 17.89
N PRO A 73 0.70 -27.36 16.82
CA PRO A 73 -0.72 -27.07 16.73
C PRO A 73 -1.48 -27.86 17.79
N ASP A 74 -1.87 -27.17 18.85
CA ASP A 74 -2.84 -27.71 19.80
C ASP A 74 -4.14 -27.94 19.02
N PRO A 75 -4.58 -29.18 18.82
CA PRO A 75 -5.81 -29.46 18.10
C PRO A 75 -7.05 -28.83 18.77
N LEU A 76 -6.95 -28.42 20.02
CA LEU A 76 -8.00 -27.76 20.78
C LEU A 76 -7.89 -26.23 20.72
N ALA A 77 -6.80 -25.67 20.16
CA ALA A 77 -6.68 -24.23 20.03
C ALA A 77 -7.80 -23.67 19.15
N PRO A 78 -8.37 -22.51 19.51
CA PRO A 78 -9.44 -21.88 18.76
C PRO A 78 -9.01 -21.61 17.31
N VAL A 79 -9.99 -21.58 16.40
CA VAL A 79 -9.77 -21.42 14.96
C VAL A 79 -10.19 -20.02 14.54
N TRP A 80 -9.34 -19.34 13.80
CA TRP A 80 -9.65 -18.09 13.17
C TRP A 80 -10.68 -18.27 12.05
N SER A 81 -11.67 -17.40 12.02
CA SER A 81 -12.72 -17.37 11.00
C SER A 81 -12.68 -16.03 10.27
N SER A 82 -12.75 -16.05 8.94
CA SER A 82 -12.85 -14.82 8.16
C SER A 82 -14.20 -14.15 8.41
N LEU A 83 -14.17 -12.83 8.66
CA LEU A 83 -15.34 -11.95 8.69
C LEU A 83 -15.53 -11.23 7.34
N GLY A 84 -14.67 -11.49 6.38
CA GLY A 84 -14.69 -10.84 5.08
C GLY A 84 -13.86 -9.55 5.02
N PRO A 85 -14.26 -8.60 4.16
CA PRO A 85 -15.45 -8.63 3.29
C PRO A 85 -15.35 -9.69 2.18
N GLU A 86 -16.46 -10.40 1.90
CA GLU A 86 -16.59 -11.18 0.66
C GLU A 86 -17.06 -10.30 -0.49
N THR A 87 -17.83 -9.28 -0.18
CA THR A 87 -18.29 -8.28 -1.13
C THR A 87 -18.25 -6.92 -0.47
N VAL A 88 -17.59 -5.97 -1.10
CA VAL A 88 -17.67 -4.55 -0.76
C VAL A 88 -18.46 -3.85 -1.85
N LEU A 89 -19.55 -3.20 -1.48
CA LEU A 89 -20.34 -2.39 -2.38
C LEU A 89 -19.77 -0.98 -2.41
N GLN A 90 -19.53 -0.45 -3.59
CA GLN A 90 -19.10 0.94 -3.77
C GLN A 90 -20.31 1.84 -3.97
N SER A 91 -20.32 2.99 -3.29
CA SER A 91 -21.36 4.00 -3.49
C SER A 91 -21.16 4.68 -4.84
N THR A 92 -22.17 4.65 -5.67
CA THR A 92 -22.26 5.50 -6.86
C THR A 92 -23.25 6.62 -6.63
N THR A 93 -23.18 7.69 -7.40
CA THR A 93 -24.17 8.79 -7.37
C THR A 93 -25.60 8.33 -7.68
N SER A 94 -25.77 7.10 -8.15
CA SER A 94 -27.05 6.48 -8.53
C SER A 94 -27.45 5.30 -7.63
N GLY A 95 -26.70 4.99 -6.59
CA GLY A 95 -26.96 3.85 -5.69
C GLY A 95 -25.78 2.85 -5.61
N LEU A 96 -25.95 1.80 -4.82
CA LEU A 96 -24.95 0.74 -4.63
C LEU A 96 -24.96 -0.22 -5.83
N ALA A 97 -24.08 -0.04 -6.78
CA ALA A 97 -24.10 -0.80 -8.03
C ALA A 97 -22.88 -1.71 -8.24
N ASN A 98 -21.71 -1.39 -7.65
CA ASN A 98 -20.45 -2.03 -7.96
C ASN A 98 -19.86 -2.72 -6.75
N SER A 99 -19.20 -3.86 -6.98
CA SER A 99 -18.34 -4.45 -5.96
C SER A 99 -16.88 -4.10 -6.23
N VAL A 100 -16.13 -3.89 -5.15
CA VAL A 100 -14.68 -3.68 -5.18
C VAL A 100 -13.97 -4.72 -4.33
N SER A 101 -12.67 -4.90 -4.60
CA SER A 101 -11.73 -5.67 -3.80
C SER A 101 -10.43 -4.88 -3.64
N GLY A 102 -9.38 -5.48 -3.10
CA GLY A 102 -8.08 -4.82 -2.96
C GLY A 102 -7.26 -4.84 -4.24
N ARG A 103 -6.09 -4.24 -4.16
CA ARG A 103 -5.15 -4.00 -5.26
C ARG A 103 -4.74 -5.26 -5.99
N VAL A 104 -5.04 -5.29 -7.29
CA VAL A 104 -4.59 -6.31 -8.24
C VAL A 104 -3.35 -5.81 -8.97
N SER A 105 -2.24 -6.50 -8.83
CA SER A 105 -0.97 -6.14 -9.47
C SER A 105 -0.78 -6.77 -10.86
N THR A 106 -1.34 -7.96 -11.09
CA THR A 106 -1.16 -8.71 -12.34
C THR A 106 -2.27 -9.73 -12.55
N LEU A 107 -2.56 -10.01 -13.82
CA LEU A 107 -3.53 -11.02 -14.25
C LEU A 107 -2.87 -12.01 -15.21
N ALA A 108 -3.35 -13.27 -15.21
CA ALA A 108 -3.05 -14.25 -16.24
C ALA A 108 -4.31 -15.06 -16.56
N ILE A 109 -4.58 -15.28 -17.84
CA ILE A 109 -5.74 -16.04 -18.31
C ILE A 109 -5.28 -17.30 -19.05
N SER A 110 -5.99 -18.41 -18.81
CA SER A 110 -5.69 -19.69 -19.47
C SER A 110 -5.88 -19.57 -21.00
N PRO A 111 -4.94 -20.05 -21.81
CA PRO A 111 -5.12 -20.15 -23.24
C PRO A 111 -6.24 -21.12 -23.64
N LEU A 112 -6.71 -21.93 -22.69
CA LEU A 112 -7.83 -22.87 -22.87
C LEU A 112 -9.17 -22.29 -22.42
N CYS A 113 -9.24 -21.03 -22.06
CA CYS A 113 -10.49 -20.36 -21.73
C CYS A 113 -11.42 -20.34 -22.95
N LYS A 114 -12.67 -20.82 -22.75
CA LYS A 114 -13.69 -20.93 -23.80
C LYS A 114 -14.96 -20.20 -23.37
N ARG A 115 -15.67 -19.61 -24.34
CA ARG A 115 -16.93 -18.89 -24.06
C ARG A 115 -17.98 -19.76 -23.38
N ASP A 116 -18.09 -21.02 -23.77
CA ASP A 116 -19.10 -21.97 -23.29
C ASP A 116 -18.50 -23.06 -22.37
N GLY A 117 -17.39 -22.80 -21.72
CA GLY A 117 -16.68 -23.77 -20.94
C GLY A 117 -15.94 -23.20 -19.74
N LEU A 118 -14.99 -23.96 -19.26
CA LEU A 118 -14.08 -23.50 -18.19
C LEU A 118 -13.22 -22.35 -18.70
N CYS A 119 -13.18 -21.30 -17.93
CA CYS A 119 -12.29 -20.17 -18.16
C CYS A 119 -11.53 -19.86 -16.87
N ARG A 120 -10.27 -20.25 -16.85
CA ARG A 120 -9.42 -20.03 -15.68
C ARG A 120 -8.72 -18.70 -15.75
N LEU A 121 -8.85 -17.93 -14.66
CA LEU A 121 -8.16 -16.66 -14.46
C LEU A 121 -7.38 -16.73 -13.15
N TRP A 122 -6.12 -16.27 -13.19
CA TRP A 122 -5.30 -16.04 -12.01
C TRP A 122 -5.15 -14.56 -11.76
N VAL A 123 -5.15 -14.21 -10.48
CA VAL A 123 -5.03 -12.83 -10.00
C VAL A 123 -3.88 -12.78 -9.00
N GLY A 124 -2.87 -11.99 -9.30
CA GLY A 124 -1.81 -11.62 -8.35
C GLY A 124 -2.13 -10.28 -7.71
N THR A 125 -1.93 -10.18 -6.41
CA THR A 125 -2.32 -8.98 -5.63
C THR A 125 -1.15 -8.43 -4.83
N ALA A 126 -1.26 -7.18 -4.40
CA ALA A 126 -0.20 -6.50 -3.67
C ALA A 126 0.04 -7.07 -2.26
N GLY A 127 -1.00 -7.53 -1.57
CA GLY A 127 -0.90 -8.03 -0.19
C GLY A 127 -1.74 -9.27 0.10
N GLY A 128 -2.56 -9.74 -0.86
CA GLY A 128 -3.46 -10.89 -0.72
C GLY A 128 -3.00 -12.18 -1.39
N GLY A 129 -1.80 -12.22 -1.95
CA GLY A 129 -1.25 -13.40 -2.60
C GLY A 129 -1.82 -13.66 -3.99
N VAL A 130 -1.91 -14.94 -4.35
CA VAL A 130 -2.45 -15.39 -5.64
C VAL A 130 -3.82 -16.04 -5.46
N TRP A 131 -4.75 -15.64 -6.30
CA TRP A 131 -6.11 -16.17 -6.37
C TRP A 131 -6.37 -16.76 -7.75
N ARG A 132 -7.29 -17.75 -7.80
CA ARG A 132 -7.68 -18.42 -9.04
C ARG A 132 -9.19 -18.63 -9.07
N THR A 133 -9.79 -18.47 -10.23
CA THR A 133 -11.13 -18.96 -10.53
C THR A 133 -11.10 -19.79 -11.81
N ASP A 134 -11.93 -20.82 -11.91
CA ASP A 134 -12.11 -21.64 -13.10
C ASP A 134 -13.37 -21.23 -13.90
N ASP A 135 -14.15 -20.29 -13.38
CA ASP A 135 -15.41 -19.81 -13.96
C ASP A 135 -15.43 -18.30 -14.26
N ALA A 136 -14.30 -17.77 -14.75
CA ALA A 136 -14.11 -16.33 -14.98
C ALA A 136 -15.14 -15.69 -15.94
N LEU A 137 -15.83 -16.46 -16.78
CA LEU A 137 -16.93 -16.00 -17.64
C LEU A 137 -18.30 -16.13 -17.02
N ASN A 138 -18.43 -16.87 -15.91
CA ASN A 138 -19.66 -16.87 -15.15
C ASN A 138 -19.98 -15.44 -14.69
N THR A 139 -21.20 -15.18 -14.35
CA THR A 139 -21.69 -13.85 -14.00
C THR A 139 -20.88 -13.18 -12.88
N SER A 140 -21.43 -12.25 -12.17
CA SER A 140 -20.77 -11.44 -11.11
C SER A 140 -20.34 -12.24 -9.86
N ASP A 141 -20.42 -13.57 -9.84
CA ASP A 141 -20.10 -14.43 -8.69
C ASP A 141 -19.13 -15.57 -9.05
N PRO A 142 -17.92 -15.26 -9.55
CA PRO A 142 -16.91 -16.28 -9.79
C PRO A 142 -16.48 -16.93 -8.47
N LYS A 143 -16.15 -18.22 -8.51
CA LYS A 143 -15.67 -18.92 -7.31
C LYS A 143 -14.18 -18.77 -7.17
N TRP A 144 -13.78 -17.80 -6.36
CA TRP A 144 -12.38 -17.53 -6.08
C TRP A 144 -11.79 -18.52 -5.06
N GLN A 145 -10.59 -18.98 -5.35
CA GLN A 145 -9.77 -19.81 -4.48
C GLN A 145 -8.42 -19.14 -4.24
N TRP A 146 -8.05 -18.95 -2.97
CA TRP A 146 -6.71 -18.54 -2.63
C TRP A 146 -5.73 -19.70 -2.80
N ILE A 147 -4.71 -19.50 -3.61
CA ILE A 147 -3.70 -20.51 -3.94
C ILE A 147 -2.27 -20.07 -3.58
N GLY A 148 -2.11 -19.00 -2.79
CA GLY A 148 -0.80 -18.43 -2.41
C GLY A 148 0.02 -19.25 -1.42
N ARG A 149 -0.48 -20.40 -0.95
CA ARG A 149 0.22 -21.22 0.05
C ARG A 149 1.58 -21.67 -0.46
N GLY A 150 2.65 -21.35 0.28
CA GLY A 150 4.02 -21.77 -0.05
C GLY A 150 4.84 -20.75 -0.84
N LEU A 151 4.25 -19.62 -1.27
CA LEU A 151 4.98 -18.57 -1.98
C LEU A 151 5.92 -17.76 -1.07
N GLY A 152 5.74 -17.83 0.25
CA GLY A 152 6.58 -17.08 1.19
C GLY A 152 6.32 -15.57 1.26
N THR A 153 5.39 -15.08 0.46
CA THR A 153 4.90 -13.68 0.50
C THR A 153 3.52 -13.60 -0.14
N ASN A 154 2.73 -12.61 0.27
CA ASN A 154 1.47 -12.27 -0.37
C ASN A 154 1.60 -11.13 -1.40
N SER A 155 2.81 -10.59 -1.59
CA SER A 155 3.06 -9.54 -2.57
C SER A 155 3.51 -10.15 -3.89
N ILE A 156 2.72 -9.93 -4.95
CA ILE A 156 2.90 -10.54 -6.26
C ILE A 156 3.17 -9.45 -7.30
N GLY A 157 4.26 -9.61 -8.06
CA GLY A 157 4.63 -8.64 -9.11
C GLY A 157 4.37 -9.15 -10.52
N ALA A 158 4.47 -10.46 -10.75
CA ALA A 158 4.28 -11.03 -12.08
C ALA A 158 3.62 -12.41 -12.04
N LEU A 159 2.75 -12.65 -13.01
CA LEU A 159 2.19 -13.95 -13.36
C LEU A 159 2.51 -14.25 -14.83
N ALA A 160 3.03 -15.45 -15.12
CA ALA A 160 3.32 -15.87 -16.50
C ALA A 160 2.96 -17.34 -16.71
N LEU A 161 2.11 -17.61 -17.69
CA LEU A 161 1.84 -18.98 -18.16
C LEU A 161 2.97 -19.42 -19.09
N ASP A 162 3.32 -20.71 -19.01
CA ASP A 162 4.24 -21.30 -19.98
C ASP A 162 3.52 -21.55 -21.31
N PRO A 163 3.88 -20.82 -22.41
CA PRO A 163 3.23 -20.97 -23.70
C PRO A 163 3.51 -22.36 -24.34
N ASN A 164 4.43 -23.13 -23.78
CA ASN A 164 4.78 -24.46 -24.25
C ASN A 164 3.96 -25.57 -23.58
N ASP A 165 3.26 -25.24 -22.48
CA ASP A 165 2.39 -26.20 -21.80
C ASP A 165 0.97 -26.17 -22.37
N ARG A 166 0.66 -27.16 -23.20
CA ARG A 166 -0.69 -27.30 -23.77
C ARG A 166 -1.80 -27.56 -22.76
N SER A 167 -1.47 -27.97 -21.56
CA SER A 167 -2.47 -28.14 -20.48
C SER A 167 -2.89 -26.81 -19.87
N GLY A 168 -2.10 -25.75 -20.05
CA GLY A 168 -2.32 -24.44 -19.45
C GLY A 168 -2.19 -24.43 -17.92
N ASN A 169 -1.54 -25.44 -17.32
CA ASN A 169 -1.40 -25.59 -15.87
C ASN A 169 -0.03 -25.11 -15.35
N THR A 170 0.96 -24.97 -16.24
CA THR A 170 2.27 -24.47 -15.84
C THR A 170 2.25 -22.96 -15.76
N ILE A 171 2.39 -22.43 -14.54
CA ILE A 171 2.39 -21.00 -14.27
C ILE A 171 3.61 -20.64 -13.39
N PHE A 172 4.18 -19.48 -13.68
CA PHE A 172 5.25 -18.87 -12.88
C PHE A 172 4.71 -17.66 -12.13
N VAL A 173 5.17 -17.49 -10.90
CA VAL A 173 4.89 -16.33 -10.03
C VAL A 173 6.20 -15.65 -9.69
N GLY A 174 6.34 -14.42 -10.13
CA GLY A 174 7.35 -13.49 -9.64
C GLY A 174 6.81 -12.72 -8.44
N THR A 175 7.47 -12.86 -7.30
CA THR A 175 7.02 -12.22 -6.07
C THR A 175 7.64 -10.83 -5.88
N GLY A 176 7.01 -10.03 -5.02
CA GLY A 176 7.35 -8.64 -4.77
C GLY A 176 6.63 -7.68 -5.71
N GLU A 177 6.14 -6.59 -5.21
CA GLU A 177 5.47 -5.55 -5.98
C GLU A 177 6.48 -4.48 -6.42
N THR A 178 6.44 -4.03 -7.68
CA THR A 178 7.44 -3.13 -8.29
C THR A 178 6.82 -1.86 -8.84
N ASN A 179 5.86 -1.28 -8.15
CA ASN A 179 5.01 -0.25 -8.74
C ASN A 179 5.39 1.17 -8.34
N GLN A 180 5.84 1.36 -7.12
CA GLN A 180 6.19 2.67 -6.58
C GLN A 180 7.33 2.50 -5.59
N PRO A 181 8.32 3.41 -5.51
CA PRO A 181 9.44 3.28 -4.58
C PRO A 181 8.98 3.08 -3.14
N ASN A 182 7.98 3.84 -2.75
CA ASN A 182 7.53 3.95 -1.37
C ASN A 182 6.38 3.01 -1.00
N ASN A 183 5.79 2.33 -1.97
CA ASN A 183 4.65 1.43 -1.74
C ASN A 183 4.84 0.08 -2.43
N SER A 184 6.07 -0.34 -2.57
CA SER A 184 6.46 -1.63 -3.17
C SER A 184 7.02 -2.57 -2.10
N ALA A 185 6.64 -3.83 -2.18
CA ALA A 185 7.15 -4.86 -1.28
C ALA A 185 8.18 -5.75 -2.00
N ALA A 186 9.29 -6.03 -1.33
CA ALA A 186 10.26 -6.99 -1.83
C ALA A 186 9.68 -8.41 -1.83
N GLY A 187 10.06 -9.18 -2.84
CA GLY A 187 9.65 -10.57 -3.00
C GLY A 187 10.56 -11.57 -2.30
N THR A 188 10.21 -12.83 -2.48
CA THR A 188 10.95 -14.00 -1.97
C THR A 188 11.50 -14.88 -3.09
N GLY A 189 11.31 -14.49 -4.34
CA GLY A 189 11.83 -15.18 -5.48
C GLY A 189 10.83 -15.49 -6.58
N LEU A 190 11.26 -16.38 -7.48
CA LEU A 190 10.49 -16.93 -8.57
C LEU A 190 9.95 -18.31 -8.16
N TYR A 191 8.68 -18.54 -8.41
CA TYR A 191 8.02 -19.83 -8.12
C TYR A 191 7.36 -20.39 -9.37
N ARG A 192 7.30 -21.70 -9.46
CA ARG A 192 6.65 -22.45 -10.53
C ARG A 192 5.62 -23.41 -9.96
N SER A 193 4.48 -23.47 -10.60
CA SER A 193 3.48 -24.54 -10.44
C SER A 193 3.32 -25.27 -11.78
N THR A 194 2.99 -26.56 -11.73
CA THR A 194 2.61 -27.39 -12.90
C THR A 194 1.21 -27.98 -12.77
N ASP A 195 0.47 -27.54 -11.74
CA ASP A 195 -0.89 -28.02 -11.42
C ASP A 195 -1.88 -26.86 -11.29
N GLY A 196 -1.61 -25.75 -11.96
CA GLY A 196 -2.48 -24.57 -11.97
C GLY A 196 -2.43 -23.73 -10.70
N GLY A 197 -1.42 -23.91 -9.85
CA GLY A 197 -1.20 -23.15 -8.64
C GLY A 197 -1.55 -23.87 -7.34
N ASP A 198 -1.91 -25.16 -7.40
CA ASP A 198 -2.22 -25.93 -6.18
C ASP A 198 -0.94 -26.20 -5.35
N ARG A 199 0.21 -26.29 -6.01
CA ARG A 199 1.53 -26.43 -5.38
C ARG A 199 2.55 -25.54 -6.06
N TRP A 200 3.41 -24.94 -5.25
CA TRP A 200 4.48 -24.05 -5.70
C TRP A 200 5.85 -24.58 -5.33
N VAL A 201 6.76 -24.54 -6.30
CA VAL A 201 8.17 -24.89 -6.13
C VAL A 201 8.99 -23.64 -6.44
N ARG A 202 9.87 -23.27 -5.52
CA ARG A 202 10.77 -22.14 -5.74
C ARG A 202 11.80 -22.50 -6.79
N VAL A 203 11.91 -21.70 -7.83
CA VAL A 203 12.95 -21.83 -8.86
C VAL A 203 14.25 -21.22 -8.30
N SER A 204 15.39 -21.86 -8.56
CA SER A 204 16.68 -21.27 -8.21
C SER A 204 16.88 -19.96 -8.98
N THR A 205 17.28 -18.91 -8.26
CA THR A 205 17.55 -17.57 -8.80
C THR A 205 18.98 -17.13 -8.48
N MET A 206 19.87 -18.11 -8.39
CA MET A 206 21.30 -17.86 -8.11
C MET A 206 22.03 -17.44 -9.37
N VAL A 207 22.81 -16.38 -9.28
CA VAL A 207 23.64 -15.82 -10.36
C VAL A 207 25.04 -15.49 -9.83
N ILE A 208 26.05 -15.66 -10.65
CA ILE A 208 27.38 -15.10 -10.39
C ILE A 208 27.43 -13.72 -11.06
N ASP A 209 27.53 -12.68 -10.25
CA ASP A 209 27.72 -11.31 -10.70
C ASP A 209 29.14 -10.88 -10.37
N PRO A 210 30.08 -10.90 -11.36
CA PRO A 210 31.48 -10.65 -11.09
C PRO A 210 31.79 -9.23 -10.62
N VAL A 211 30.85 -8.30 -10.78
CA VAL A 211 30.94 -6.91 -10.28
C VAL A 211 30.68 -6.86 -8.78
N LEU A 212 29.80 -7.74 -8.27
CA LEU A 212 29.35 -7.72 -6.88
C LEU A 212 30.02 -8.81 -6.03
N SER A 213 30.10 -10.03 -6.55
CA SER A 213 30.59 -11.18 -5.78
C SER A 213 31.06 -12.30 -6.68
N PRO A 214 32.22 -12.93 -6.37
CA PRO A 214 32.63 -14.15 -7.04
C PRO A 214 31.79 -15.38 -6.64
N ALA A 215 31.06 -15.31 -5.54
CA ALA A 215 30.13 -16.36 -5.11
C ALA A 215 28.74 -16.09 -5.69
N PRO A 216 27.95 -17.16 -5.94
CA PRO A 216 26.56 -17.00 -6.38
C PRO A 216 25.73 -16.20 -5.38
N ILE A 217 24.93 -15.26 -5.89
CA ILE A 217 23.96 -14.46 -5.13
C ILE A 217 22.56 -14.68 -5.68
N ASP A 218 21.56 -14.59 -4.81
CA ASP A 218 20.17 -14.63 -5.23
C ASP A 218 19.77 -13.27 -5.82
N PHE A 219 19.56 -13.19 -7.14
CA PHE A 219 19.26 -11.92 -7.80
C PHE A 219 17.86 -11.39 -7.51
N THR A 220 16.98 -12.18 -6.88
CA THR A 220 15.66 -11.74 -6.45
C THR A 220 15.63 -11.25 -5.01
N ALA A 221 16.71 -11.41 -4.29
CA ALA A 221 16.79 -10.97 -2.90
C ALA A 221 16.62 -9.46 -2.79
N THR A 222 15.71 -9.01 -1.96
CA THR A 222 15.38 -7.58 -1.76
C THR A 222 14.90 -6.86 -3.03
N ARG A 223 14.39 -7.61 -4.03
CA ARG A 223 13.87 -7.10 -5.30
C ARG A 223 12.42 -7.51 -5.49
N GLY A 224 11.72 -6.79 -6.34
CA GLY A 224 10.47 -7.23 -6.92
C GLY A 224 10.70 -7.77 -8.32
N ILE A 225 9.98 -8.82 -8.68
CA ILE A 225 9.96 -9.34 -10.06
C ILE A 225 8.81 -8.67 -10.79
N SER A 226 9.14 -7.82 -11.76
CA SER A 226 8.17 -7.04 -12.54
C SER A 226 7.59 -7.81 -13.72
N THR A 227 8.38 -8.69 -14.32
CA THR A 227 7.96 -9.46 -15.51
C THR A 227 8.69 -10.80 -15.56
N VAL A 228 7.97 -11.84 -15.97
CA VAL A 228 8.53 -13.16 -16.33
C VAL A 228 8.08 -13.47 -17.75
N VAL A 229 8.99 -13.88 -18.62
CA VAL A 229 8.71 -14.28 -19.99
C VAL A 229 9.36 -15.62 -20.29
N ILE A 230 8.60 -16.56 -20.82
CA ILE A 230 9.09 -17.86 -21.29
C ILE A 230 9.07 -17.86 -22.82
N GLU A 231 10.15 -18.34 -23.43
CA GLU A 231 10.28 -18.37 -24.87
C GLU A 231 9.30 -19.39 -25.50
N PRO A 232 8.42 -18.99 -26.40
CA PRO A 232 7.59 -19.91 -27.17
C PRO A 232 8.45 -20.86 -28.00
N GLY A 233 8.17 -22.16 -27.93
CA GLY A 233 8.92 -23.22 -28.58
C GLY A 233 10.17 -23.69 -27.84
N ASN A 234 10.57 -23.00 -26.74
CA ASN A 234 11.72 -23.39 -25.93
C ASN A 234 11.52 -23.07 -24.43
N PRO A 235 10.87 -23.95 -23.64
CA PRO A 235 10.58 -23.73 -22.25
C PRO A 235 11.84 -23.65 -21.35
N GLN A 236 13.01 -23.97 -21.87
CA GLN A 236 14.28 -23.84 -21.15
C GLN A 236 14.79 -22.38 -21.12
N THR A 237 14.38 -21.57 -22.08
CA THR A 237 14.76 -20.14 -22.13
C THR A 237 13.69 -19.29 -21.47
N MET A 238 14.09 -18.58 -20.41
CA MET A 238 13.23 -17.66 -19.68
C MET A 238 13.98 -16.34 -19.40
N TYR A 239 13.20 -15.28 -19.27
CA TYR A 239 13.68 -13.96 -18.88
C TYR A 239 12.93 -13.51 -17.63
N VAL A 240 13.66 -12.97 -16.65
CA VAL A 240 13.12 -12.40 -15.42
C VAL A 240 13.62 -10.98 -15.27
N ALA A 241 12.68 -10.06 -15.20
CA ALA A 241 12.98 -8.65 -14.95
C ALA A 241 12.85 -8.34 -13.46
N THR A 242 13.85 -7.65 -12.92
CA THR A 242 13.83 -7.20 -11.52
C THR A 242 13.91 -5.70 -11.43
N ALA A 243 13.27 -5.16 -10.40
CA ALA A 243 13.29 -3.75 -10.10
C ALA A 243 13.45 -3.51 -8.60
N THR A 244 13.74 -2.26 -8.26
CA THR A 244 13.74 -1.80 -6.88
C THR A 244 12.41 -2.12 -6.24
N ALA A 245 12.46 -2.65 -5.03
CA ALA A 245 11.32 -2.83 -4.17
C ALA A 245 11.75 -2.53 -2.74
N MET A 246 10.79 -2.17 -1.91
CA MET A 246 11.09 -1.91 -0.51
C MET A 246 11.38 -3.22 0.23
N TYR A 247 12.26 -3.14 1.21
CA TYR A 247 12.87 -4.29 1.85
C TYR A 247 11.90 -5.09 2.71
N GLY A 248 11.14 -5.98 2.06
CA GLY A 248 10.50 -7.10 2.70
C GLY A 248 9.43 -6.81 3.74
N MET A 249 8.77 -5.67 3.68
CA MET A 249 7.76 -5.29 4.67
C MET A 249 6.51 -6.17 4.67
N THR A 250 6.03 -6.55 3.49
CA THR A 250 4.87 -7.42 3.34
C THR A 250 5.23 -8.85 3.03
N ALA A 251 6.49 -9.11 2.73
CA ALA A 251 6.91 -10.46 2.45
C ALA A 251 6.91 -11.26 3.74
N VAL A 252 6.16 -12.33 3.76
CA VAL A 252 6.11 -13.24 4.90
C VAL A 252 7.50 -13.78 5.24
N ARG A 253 8.31 -14.03 4.24
CA ARG A 253 9.71 -14.45 4.38
C ARG A 253 10.70 -13.30 4.20
N GLY A 254 10.21 -12.08 4.24
CA GLY A 254 10.91 -10.81 4.38
C GLY A 254 12.26 -10.72 3.72
N GLY A 255 12.30 -10.57 2.40
CA GLY A 255 13.58 -10.45 1.73
C GLY A 255 14.55 -11.54 2.17
N GLN A 256 14.14 -12.78 2.08
CA GLN A 256 14.93 -13.95 2.43
C GLN A 256 16.20 -13.98 1.61
N SER A 257 17.09 -13.06 1.90
CA SER A 257 18.37 -13.13 1.31
C SER A 257 19.33 -13.76 2.30
N GLN A 258 20.04 -14.70 1.79
CA GLN A 258 21.31 -15.06 2.38
C GLN A 258 22.34 -13.92 2.19
N VAL A 259 21.87 -12.72 1.83
CA VAL A 259 22.70 -11.53 1.70
C VAL A 259 23.03 -11.05 3.10
N THR A 260 24.04 -11.65 3.66
CA THR A 260 24.76 -11.11 4.80
C THR A 260 25.62 -9.95 4.27
N GLY A 261 25.32 -8.74 4.69
CA GLY A 261 26.12 -7.56 4.34
C GLY A 261 25.48 -6.62 3.31
N SER A 262 26.26 -5.70 2.80
CA SER A 262 25.89 -4.60 1.94
C SER A 262 25.61 -4.95 0.47
N LEU A 263 25.73 -6.22 0.08
CA LEU A 263 25.58 -6.64 -1.31
C LEU A 263 24.11 -6.76 -1.68
N GLN A 264 23.64 -5.82 -2.49
CA GLN A 264 22.34 -5.91 -3.14
C GLN A 264 22.54 -6.42 -4.58
N PRO A 265 21.74 -7.42 -5.02
CA PRO A 265 21.77 -7.82 -6.42
C PRO A 265 21.38 -6.64 -7.31
N ARG A 266 21.99 -6.54 -8.48
CA ARG A 266 21.67 -5.50 -9.46
C ARG A 266 20.24 -5.69 -9.98
N THR A 267 19.50 -4.59 -10.11
CA THR A 267 18.25 -4.60 -10.88
C THR A 267 18.56 -4.72 -12.35
N GLY A 268 17.80 -5.53 -13.07
CA GLY A 268 18.05 -5.75 -14.49
C GLY A 268 17.24 -6.88 -15.09
N LEU A 269 17.64 -7.31 -16.25
CA LEU A 269 17.06 -8.44 -16.97
C LEU A 269 17.99 -9.65 -16.86
N TYR A 270 17.46 -10.72 -16.29
CA TYR A 270 18.14 -12.00 -16.12
C TYR A 270 17.60 -13.03 -17.10
N LYS A 271 18.47 -13.86 -17.66
CA LYS A 271 18.16 -14.91 -18.63
C LYS A 271 18.65 -16.27 -18.12
N THR A 272 17.86 -17.29 -18.36
CA THR A 272 18.26 -18.70 -18.26
C THR A 272 18.02 -19.40 -19.61
N ASP A 273 18.86 -20.38 -19.93
CA ASP A 273 18.69 -21.28 -21.09
C ASP A 273 18.56 -22.74 -20.66
N ASN A 274 18.36 -23.00 -19.36
CA ASN A 274 18.27 -24.34 -18.79
C ASN A 274 17.17 -24.49 -17.72
N GLY A 275 16.05 -23.80 -17.93
CA GLY A 275 14.87 -23.91 -17.09
C GLY A 275 15.04 -23.34 -15.67
N GLY A 276 15.94 -22.40 -15.47
CA GLY A 276 16.17 -21.76 -14.17
C GLY A 276 17.26 -22.43 -13.31
N THR A 277 18.02 -23.38 -13.88
CA THR A 277 19.13 -24.00 -13.14
C THR A 277 20.29 -23.02 -12.96
N THR A 278 20.61 -22.24 -14.00
CA THR A 278 21.58 -21.14 -13.94
C THR A 278 21.04 -19.91 -14.64
N TRP A 279 21.49 -18.76 -14.22
CA TRP A 279 21.04 -17.46 -14.72
C TRP A 279 22.24 -16.57 -15.08
N THR A 280 21.98 -15.68 -16.02
CA THR A 280 22.91 -14.63 -16.43
C THR A 280 22.20 -13.29 -16.43
N LEU A 281 22.85 -12.25 -15.91
CA LEU A 281 22.41 -10.87 -16.04
C LEU A 281 22.75 -10.40 -17.45
N VAL A 282 21.77 -10.28 -18.33
CA VAL A 282 21.96 -9.95 -19.74
C VAL A 282 21.81 -8.47 -20.04
N TRP A 283 21.15 -7.72 -19.15
CA TRP A 283 21.02 -6.28 -19.32
C TRP A 283 20.80 -5.56 -17.99
N VAL A 284 21.56 -4.51 -17.78
CA VAL A 284 21.36 -3.53 -16.71
C VAL A 284 20.95 -2.23 -17.38
N PRO A 285 19.78 -1.66 -17.06
CA PRO A 285 19.41 -0.36 -17.59
C PRO A 285 20.47 0.69 -17.28
N PRO A 286 20.75 1.62 -18.20
CA PRO A 286 21.60 2.75 -17.89
C PRO A 286 21.12 3.45 -16.62
N LEU A 287 22.06 3.83 -15.75
CA LEU A 287 21.69 4.65 -14.59
C LEU A 287 21.08 5.95 -15.11
N ALA A 288 19.90 6.30 -14.67
CA ALA A 288 19.36 7.62 -14.90
C ALA A 288 20.38 8.66 -14.40
N PRO A 289 20.53 9.81 -15.07
CA PRO A 289 21.37 10.88 -14.55
C PRO A 289 20.96 11.12 -13.10
N ILE A 290 21.95 11.13 -12.20
CA ILE A 290 21.72 11.43 -10.80
C ILE A 290 21.25 12.89 -10.76
N LEU A 291 19.95 13.10 -10.67
CA LEU A 291 19.40 14.41 -10.38
C LEU A 291 19.78 14.75 -8.93
N PRO A 292 19.99 16.01 -8.60
CA PRO A 292 20.39 16.40 -7.27
C PRO A 292 19.43 15.81 -6.26
N VAL A 293 20.02 15.24 -5.20
CA VAL A 293 19.35 14.65 -4.04
C VAL A 293 18.10 15.44 -3.72
N ASN A 294 16.95 14.79 -3.69
CA ASN A 294 15.76 15.43 -3.14
C ASN A 294 16.06 15.75 -1.68
N PRO A 295 16.24 17.04 -1.31
CA PRO A 295 16.63 17.41 0.04
C PRO A 295 15.59 17.02 1.10
N HIS A 296 14.38 16.63 0.66
CA HIS A 296 13.29 16.21 1.53
C HIS A 296 13.37 14.72 1.93
N LEU A 297 14.21 13.91 1.27
CA LEU A 297 14.36 12.50 1.58
C LEU A 297 15.58 12.16 2.46
N GLY A 298 16.41 13.15 2.79
CA GLY A 298 17.45 13.06 3.81
C GLY A 298 18.55 12.03 3.58
N VAL A 299 18.54 11.27 2.47
CA VAL A 299 19.53 10.21 2.20
C VAL A 299 19.97 10.24 0.75
N GLY A 300 21.24 10.43 0.55
CA GLY A 300 21.85 10.14 -0.73
C GLY A 300 21.71 8.67 -1.05
N VAL A 301 21.21 8.40 -2.23
CA VAL A 301 21.13 7.11 -2.92
C VAL A 301 19.76 6.42 -2.83
N SER A 302 19.01 6.53 -3.92
CA SER A 302 18.14 5.48 -4.47
C SER A 302 16.70 5.34 -4.05
N ASP A 303 16.01 6.40 -3.72
CA ASP A 303 14.53 6.35 -3.71
C ASP A 303 13.93 6.45 -5.12
N THR A 304 14.77 6.44 -6.14
CA THR A 304 14.33 6.33 -7.53
C THR A 304 14.06 4.88 -7.89
N MET A 305 12.89 4.62 -8.46
CA MET A 305 12.65 3.33 -9.11
C MET A 305 13.74 3.08 -10.15
N THR A 306 14.42 1.97 -10.00
CA THR A 306 15.40 1.49 -10.98
C THR A 306 15.11 0.05 -11.34
N GLY A 307 15.52 -0.35 -12.54
CA GLY A 307 15.33 -1.69 -13.03
C GLY A 307 14.43 -1.77 -14.25
N VAL A 308 14.03 -2.97 -14.58
CA VAL A 308 13.24 -3.29 -15.76
C VAL A 308 11.79 -3.46 -15.35
N ARG A 309 10.88 -2.72 -15.99
CA ARG A 309 9.45 -2.76 -15.66
C ARG A 309 8.69 -3.77 -16.49
N HIS A 310 8.95 -3.82 -17.79
CA HIS A 310 8.16 -4.62 -18.72
C HIS A 310 9.04 -5.23 -19.79
N VAL A 311 8.78 -6.50 -20.13
CA VAL A 311 9.54 -7.27 -21.15
C VAL A 311 8.57 -8.01 -22.04
N LYS A 312 8.83 -7.95 -23.34
CA LYS A 312 8.13 -8.71 -24.39
C LYS A 312 9.12 -9.29 -25.40
N LEU A 313 8.83 -10.47 -25.92
CA LEU A 313 9.54 -11.02 -27.06
C LEU A 313 8.91 -10.50 -28.34
N ASP A 314 9.72 -10.27 -29.37
CA ASP A 314 9.20 -9.92 -30.68
C ASP A 314 8.35 -11.05 -31.24
N PRO A 315 7.07 -10.80 -31.58
CA PRO A 315 6.16 -11.86 -32.04
C PRO A 315 6.58 -12.49 -33.38
N ARG A 316 7.47 -11.83 -34.15
CA ARG A 316 8.03 -12.37 -35.39
C ARG A 316 9.37 -13.07 -35.22
N ASN A 317 10.10 -12.70 -34.15
CA ASN A 317 11.39 -13.29 -33.82
C ASN A 317 11.58 -13.33 -32.31
N VAL A 318 11.16 -14.41 -31.69
CA VAL A 318 11.21 -14.62 -30.24
C VAL A 318 12.63 -14.52 -29.62
N LYS A 319 13.68 -14.47 -30.46
CA LYS A 319 15.05 -14.21 -30.01
C LYS A 319 15.34 -12.72 -29.78
N VAL A 320 14.47 -11.83 -30.21
CA VAL A 320 14.57 -10.38 -29.98
C VAL A 320 13.73 -10.01 -28.77
N VAL A 321 14.36 -9.38 -27.80
CA VAL A 321 13.73 -8.96 -26.55
C VAL A 321 13.56 -7.44 -26.55
N TYR A 322 12.34 -6.99 -26.22
CA TYR A 322 12.06 -5.59 -25.91
C TYR A 322 11.89 -5.45 -24.42
N ALA A 323 12.49 -4.41 -23.82
CA ALA A 323 12.41 -4.13 -22.42
C ALA A 323 12.24 -2.63 -22.15
N SER A 324 11.34 -2.26 -21.25
CA SER A 324 11.26 -0.90 -20.72
C SER A 324 11.85 -0.84 -19.31
N ALA A 325 12.52 0.26 -19.04
CA ALA A 325 13.10 0.52 -17.73
C ALA A 325 12.69 1.91 -17.25
N TRP A 326 12.50 2.06 -15.93
CA TRP A 326 12.21 3.38 -15.36
C TRP A 326 13.28 4.38 -15.77
N ASN A 327 12.85 5.58 -16.11
CA ASN A 327 13.66 6.73 -16.50
C ASN A 327 14.50 6.55 -17.78
N ASN A 328 14.34 5.46 -18.51
CA ASN A 328 15.22 5.13 -19.64
C ASN A 328 14.52 4.93 -20.99
N GLY A 329 13.22 4.65 -21.00
CA GLY A 329 12.48 4.34 -22.22
C GLY A 329 12.50 2.85 -22.59
N ILE A 330 12.44 2.53 -23.90
CA ILE A 330 12.32 1.17 -24.42
C ILE A 330 13.60 0.79 -25.14
N PHE A 331 14.10 -0.41 -24.89
CA PHE A 331 15.29 -0.98 -25.48
C PHE A 331 14.96 -2.28 -26.20
N ARG A 332 15.75 -2.59 -27.25
CA ARG A 332 15.63 -3.82 -28.03
C ARG A 332 16.99 -4.52 -28.05
N SER A 333 17.00 -5.84 -27.83
CA SER A 333 18.21 -6.66 -27.95
C SER A 333 18.58 -6.95 -29.40
N ALA A 334 19.81 -7.38 -29.62
CA ALA A 334 20.19 -8.11 -30.83
C ALA A 334 19.55 -9.51 -30.82
N PRO A 335 19.35 -10.15 -31.99
CA PRO A 335 18.84 -11.53 -32.07
C PRO A 335 19.78 -12.57 -31.42
N SER A 336 21.08 -12.28 -31.37
CA SER A 336 22.13 -13.14 -30.79
C SER A 336 22.44 -12.73 -29.36
N LEU A 337 21.42 -12.57 -28.50
CA LEU A 337 21.63 -12.19 -27.10
C LEU A 337 22.36 -13.32 -26.37
N GLU A 338 23.68 -13.22 -26.24
CA GLU A 338 24.52 -14.13 -25.48
C GLU A 338 24.76 -13.60 -24.05
N SER A 339 25.28 -14.49 -23.22
CA SER A 339 25.65 -14.17 -21.85
C SER A 339 26.67 -13.01 -21.80
N GLY A 340 26.33 -11.94 -21.12
CA GLY A 340 27.18 -10.76 -20.96
C GLY A 340 27.17 -9.78 -22.14
N ASP A 341 26.30 -9.98 -23.14
CA ASP A 341 26.17 -9.07 -24.27
C ASP A 341 25.43 -7.79 -23.90
N ALA A 342 26.11 -6.66 -24.03
CA ALA A 342 25.54 -5.31 -23.85
C ALA A 342 24.80 -4.83 -25.12
N SER A 343 24.19 -5.73 -25.89
CA SER A 343 23.61 -5.46 -27.21
C SER A 343 22.24 -4.77 -27.18
N PHE A 344 21.70 -4.43 -26.02
CA PHE A 344 20.46 -3.65 -25.94
C PHE A 344 20.68 -2.23 -26.46
N LYS A 345 19.87 -1.83 -27.44
CA LYS A 345 19.87 -0.48 -28.02
C LYS A 345 18.52 0.20 -27.75
N GLN A 346 18.57 1.47 -27.37
CA GLN A 346 17.37 2.26 -27.17
C GLN A 346 16.62 2.43 -28.49
N VAL A 347 15.34 2.09 -28.47
CA VAL A 347 14.41 2.23 -29.61
C VAL A 347 13.33 3.26 -29.35
N TYR A 348 13.11 3.65 -28.11
CA TYR A 348 12.24 4.76 -27.72
C TYR A 348 12.89 5.50 -26.55
N ALA A 349 13.04 6.81 -26.68
CA ALA A 349 13.53 7.69 -25.62
C ALA A 349 12.34 8.35 -24.93
N ILE A 350 12.33 8.40 -23.60
CA ILE A 350 11.34 9.19 -22.85
C ILE A 350 11.55 10.67 -23.16
N VAL A 351 10.46 11.32 -23.57
CA VAL A 351 10.46 12.75 -23.86
C VAL A 351 10.29 13.50 -22.55
N SER A 352 11.34 14.18 -22.09
CA SER A 352 11.42 14.93 -20.86
C SER A 352 11.64 14.09 -19.60
N LEU A 353 12.89 13.94 -19.25
CA LEU A 353 13.37 13.43 -17.97
C LEU A 353 13.33 14.56 -16.92
N GLN A 354 12.16 14.87 -16.37
CA GLN A 354 12.09 15.92 -15.34
C GLN A 354 11.90 15.39 -13.93
N GLN A 355 11.60 14.10 -13.77
CA GLN A 355 11.38 13.50 -12.46
C GLN A 355 11.89 12.05 -12.39
N PHE A 356 12.07 11.54 -11.19
CA PHE A 356 12.71 10.28 -10.85
C PHE A 356 11.89 9.01 -11.16
N GLN A 357 10.73 9.13 -11.83
CA GLN A 357 9.74 8.06 -11.94
C GLN A 357 9.05 8.03 -13.31
N ASP A 358 9.73 8.52 -14.35
CA ASP A 358 9.21 8.44 -15.72
C ASP A 358 9.22 6.99 -16.21
N LEU A 359 8.18 6.58 -16.95
CA LEU A 359 8.02 5.24 -17.45
C LEU A 359 7.47 5.25 -18.89
N ALA A 360 8.08 4.48 -19.78
CA ALA A 360 7.51 4.15 -21.08
C ALA A 360 6.94 2.74 -21.04
N MET A 361 5.61 2.61 -21.08
CA MET A 361 4.95 1.31 -21.23
C MET A 361 4.66 1.03 -22.70
N PHE A 362 4.73 -0.24 -23.11
CA PHE A 362 4.54 -0.62 -24.49
C PHE A 362 3.89 -1.99 -24.67
N ASP A 363 3.34 -2.22 -25.85
CA ASP A 363 2.99 -3.56 -26.31
C ASP A 363 3.36 -3.74 -27.79
N LEU A 364 3.49 -4.99 -28.21
CA LEU A 364 3.93 -5.42 -29.53
C LEU A 364 2.83 -6.18 -30.26
N THR A 365 2.73 -5.98 -31.58
CA THR A 365 1.85 -6.75 -32.43
C THR A 365 2.45 -6.90 -33.83
N VAL A 366 1.83 -7.72 -34.67
CA VAL A 366 2.23 -7.86 -36.09
C VAL A 366 1.19 -7.17 -36.98
N LYS A 367 1.65 -6.24 -37.80
CA LYS A 367 0.85 -5.57 -38.83
C LYS A 367 1.58 -5.64 -40.18
N ASP A 368 0.91 -6.14 -41.18
CA ASP A 368 1.44 -6.24 -42.57
C ASP A 368 2.82 -6.93 -42.61
N GLY A 369 2.98 -8.00 -41.82
CA GLY A 369 4.22 -8.78 -41.72
C GLY A 369 5.38 -8.06 -41.04
N ARG A 370 5.15 -6.97 -40.31
CA ARG A 370 6.14 -6.21 -39.53
C ARG A 370 5.73 -6.10 -38.08
N THR A 371 6.72 -5.97 -37.18
CA THR A 371 6.47 -5.70 -35.79
C THR A 371 6.10 -4.23 -35.60
N ARG A 372 4.89 -4.01 -35.07
CA ARG A 372 4.38 -2.72 -34.63
C ARG A 372 4.52 -2.58 -33.11
N ILE A 373 4.88 -1.38 -32.66
CA ILE A 373 4.94 -1.03 -31.24
C ILE A 373 3.95 0.09 -30.97
N TYR A 374 3.16 -0.06 -29.91
CA TYR A 374 2.49 1.03 -29.22
C TYR A 374 3.27 1.34 -27.96
N ALA A 375 3.68 2.61 -27.78
CA ALA A 375 4.43 3.06 -26.63
C ALA A 375 3.75 4.28 -26.00
N TYR A 376 3.52 4.26 -24.70
CA TYR A 376 3.00 5.41 -23.98
C TYR A 376 4.11 6.10 -23.21
N ASN A 377 4.29 7.40 -23.46
CA ASN A 377 5.25 8.26 -22.75
C ASN A 377 4.63 8.72 -21.44
N GLY A 378 4.92 8.04 -20.36
CA GLY A 378 4.42 8.35 -19.02
C GLY A 378 5.45 9.18 -18.24
N THR A 379 5.12 10.44 -17.96
CA THR A 379 5.96 11.34 -17.18
C THR A 379 5.13 11.94 -16.04
N GLN A 380 5.76 12.29 -14.92
CA GLN A 380 5.08 12.96 -13.81
C GLN A 380 4.83 14.46 -14.03
N ALA A 381 5.58 15.07 -14.91
CA ALA A 381 5.51 16.52 -15.13
C ALA A 381 4.42 16.90 -16.12
N THR A 382 4.19 18.20 -16.24
CA THR A 382 3.43 18.84 -17.33
C THR A 382 4.00 18.57 -18.74
N ALA A 383 5.00 17.71 -18.85
CA ALA A 383 5.61 17.22 -20.08
C ALA A 383 4.61 16.42 -20.92
N PRO A 384 4.84 16.27 -22.21
CA PRO A 384 3.89 15.64 -23.12
C PRO A 384 3.73 14.14 -22.84
N GLN A 385 2.81 13.81 -21.94
CA GLN A 385 2.29 12.44 -21.83
C GLN A 385 1.55 12.09 -23.11
N GLY A 386 1.65 10.85 -23.55
CA GLY A 386 0.85 10.42 -24.68
C GLY A 386 1.33 9.15 -25.37
N LEU A 387 0.47 8.69 -26.24
CA LEU A 387 0.66 7.49 -27.03
C LEU A 387 1.45 7.79 -28.32
N TYR A 388 2.37 6.90 -28.62
CA TYR A 388 3.17 6.86 -29.83
C TYR A 388 3.03 5.49 -30.49
N ARG A 389 3.11 5.44 -31.82
CA ARG A 389 3.09 4.21 -32.62
C ARG A 389 4.30 4.14 -33.54
N LEU A 390 4.89 2.96 -33.64
CA LEU A 390 5.93 2.62 -34.59
C LEU A 390 5.44 1.44 -35.43
N ASP A 391 5.32 1.62 -36.77
CA ASP A 391 4.75 0.60 -37.66
C ASP A 391 5.82 -0.39 -38.19
N ASN A 392 7.09 -0.12 -37.98
CA ASN A 392 8.18 -1.02 -38.37
C ASN A 392 9.31 -0.98 -37.31
N ALA A 393 9.26 -1.87 -36.39
CA ALA A 393 10.25 -1.97 -35.30
C ALA A 393 11.56 -2.69 -35.72
N GLU A 394 11.64 -3.21 -36.97
CA GLU A 394 12.79 -3.98 -37.44
C GLU A 394 13.91 -3.10 -37.98
N VAL A 395 13.65 -1.81 -38.23
CA VAL A 395 14.68 -0.86 -38.64
C VAL A 395 15.78 -0.71 -37.60
N PRO A 396 17.00 -0.30 -37.99
CA PRO A 396 18.08 -0.07 -37.02
C PRO A 396 17.66 0.90 -35.91
N ALA A 397 18.10 0.66 -34.70
CA ALA A 397 17.77 1.50 -33.53
C ALA A 397 18.15 2.97 -33.74
N SER A 398 19.27 3.24 -34.46
CA SER A 398 19.69 4.59 -34.83
C SER A 398 18.72 5.35 -35.78
N ALA A 399 17.83 4.63 -36.46
CA ALA A 399 16.76 5.22 -37.24
C ALA A 399 15.53 5.54 -36.40
N LEU A 400 15.44 5.03 -35.17
CA LEU A 400 14.35 5.22 -34.21
C LEU A 400 14.64 6.29 -33.17
N VAL A 401 15.89 6.29 -32.68
CA VAL A 401 16.39 7.27 -31.70
C VAL A 401 17.72 7.82 -32.21
N SER A 402 17.82 9.12 -32.35
CA SER A 402 19.02 9.82 -32.78
C SER A 402 19.30 11.02 -31.87
N GLY A 403 20.53 11.15 -31.39
CA GLY A 403 20.89 12.23 -30.48
C GLY A 403 20.09 12.27 -29.16
N GLY A 404 19.59 11.10 -28.70
CA GLY A 404 18.77 10.98 -27.50
C GLY A 404 17.29 11.35 -27.68
N ALA A 405 16.84 11.61 -28.90
CA ALA A 405 15.46 11.95 -29.22
C ALA A 405 14.82 10.94 -30.18
N ASN A 406 13.53 10.74 -30.08
CA ASN A 406 12.76 9.93 -30.99
C ASN A 406 12.72 10.59 -32.40
N THR A 407 12.92 9.78 -33.45
CA THR A 407 12.85 10.24 -34.82
C THR A 407 11.39 10.29 -35.32
N SER A 408 11.19 10.83 -36.53
CA SER A 408 9.88 10.86 -37.20
C SER A 408 9.33 9.47 -37.59
N ALA A 409 10.07 8.39 -37.34
CA ALA A 409 9.56 7.03 -37.45
C ALA A 409 8.47 6.74 -36.43
N TRP A 410 8.53 7.39 -35.27
CA TRP A 410 7.52 7.36 -34.22
C TRP A 410 6.38 8.33 -34.52
N ILE A 411 5.18 7.85 -34.65
CA ILE A 411 3.96 8.63 -34.92
C ILE A 411 3.33 9.00 -33.58
N GLY A 412 3.35 10.29 -33.22
CA GLY A 412 2.65 10.81 -32.03
C GLY A 412 1.14 10.81 -32.28
N LEU A 413 0.39 10.14 -31.40
CA LEU A 413 -1.06 9.96 -31.53
C LEU A 413 -1.86 10.82 -30.55
N SER A 414 -1.25 11.25 -29.44
CA SER A 414 -1.90 12.12 -28.46
C SER A 414 -1.77 13.59 -28.82
N SER A 415 -2.80 14.38 -28.49
CA SER A 415 -2.87 15.81 -28.79
C SER A 415 -3.20 16.63 -27.56
N SER A 416 -2.57 17.81 -27.42
CA SER A 416 -2.96 18.80 -26.41
C SER A 416 -4.20 19.62 -26.83
N ASN A 417 -4.56 19.59 -28.10
CA ASN A 417 -5.77 20.25 -28.62
C ASN A 417 -6.98 19.37 -28.28
N THR A 418 -7.83 19.81 -27.38
CA THR A 418 -9.02 19.09 -26.92
C THR A 418 -10.05 18.81 -28.02
N SER A 419 -9.99 19.53 -29.14
CA SER A 419 -10.84 19.30 -30.30
C SER A 419 -10.34 18.17 -31.20
N GLN A 420 -9.14 17.67 -31.01
CA GLN A 420 -8.57 16.57 -31.77
C GLN A 420 -8.88 15.22 -31.13
N PRO A 421 -9.15 14.16 -31.89
CA PRO A 421 -9.44 12.82 -31.33
C PRO A 421 -8.35 12.28 -30.43
N GLY A 422 -7.07 12.54 -30.73
CA GLY A 422 -5.94 12.13 -29.93
C GLY A 422 -5.86 12.78 -28.54
N SER A 423 -6.67 13.81 -28.25
CA SER A 423 -6.71 14.41 -26.90
C SER A 423 -7.25 13.44 -25.84
N THR A 424 -8.03 12.45 -26.25
CA THR A 424 -8.61 11.44 -25.33
C THR A 424 -7.60 10.41 -24.82
N SER A 425 -6.42 10.30 -25.43
CA SER A 425 -5.35 9.42 -24.92
C SER A 425 -4.32 10.16 -24.07
N ARG A 426 -4.40 11.48 -23.99
CA ARG A 426 -3.46 12.29 -23.22
C ARG A 426 -3.80 12.26 -21.74
N SER A 427 -2.76 12.12 -20.92
CA SER A 427 -2.87 12.23 -19.43
C SER A 427 -3.76 11.18 -18.77
N ILE A 428 -3.88 9.97 -19.33
CA ILE A 428 -4.66 8.90 -18.71
C ILE A 428 -4.09 8.44 -17.36
N CYS A 429 -2.79 8.54 -17.17
CA CYS A 429 -2.12 8.22 -15.91
C CYS A 429 -1.82 9.46 -15.04
N SER A 430 -2.25 10.67 -15.46
CA SER A 430 -2.08 11.92 -14.70
C SER A 430 -0.64 12.08 -14.18
N SER A 431 -0.43 12.21 -12.86
CA SER A 431 0.88 12.27 -12.20
C SER A 431 1.40 10.90 -11.75
N GLN A 432 0.69 9.80 -12.01
CA GLN A 432 0.99 8.47 -11.48
C GLN A 432 1.44 7.46 -12.54
N CYS A 433 1.93 7.93 -13.69
CA CYS A 433 2.34 7.04 -14.80
C CYS A 433 3.41 6.00 -14.43
N PHE A 434 4.18 6.25 -13.40
CA PHE A 434 5.15 5.31 -12.85
C PHE A 434 4.47 4.13 -12.14
N TYR A 435 3.25 4.32 -11.70
CA TYR A 435 2.48 3.39 -10.87
C TYR A 435 1.46 2.60 -11.70
N ASP A 436 0.54 3.28 -12.36
CA ASP A 436 -0.63 2.74 -13.02
C ASP A 436 -0.65 3.11 -14.51
N LEU A 437 0.11 2.42 -15.30
CA LEU A 437 0.16 2.60 -16.74
C LEU A 437 0.15 1.26 -17.45
N VAL A 438 -0.84 1.05 -18.30
CA VAL A 438 -1.00 -0.15 -19.13
C VAL A 438 -1.15 0.24 -20.60
N VAL A 439 -0.44 -0.46 -21.47
CA VAL A 439 -0.65 -0.51 -22.91
C VAL A 439 -0.85 -1.98 -23.26
N ALA A 440 -1.99 -2.33 -23.84
CA ALA A 440 -2.33 -3.72 -24.16
C ALA A 440 -2.96 -3.83 -25.54
N VAL A 441 -2.43 -4.76 -26.34
CA VAL A 441 -2.91 -5.04 -27.72
C VAL A 441 -3.39 -6.49 -27.77
N PRO A 442 -4.66 -6.75 -28.11
CA PRO A 442 -5.14 -8.12 -28.27
C PRO A 442 -4.41 -8.83 -29.41
N GLU A 443 -4.13 -10.12 -29.20
CA GLU A 443 -3.51 -10.95 -30.24
C GLU A 443 -4.39 -10.97 -31.51
N GLY A 444 -3.77 -10.84 -32.66
CA GLY A 444 -4.47 -10.82 -33.97
C GLY A 444 -5.23 -9.53 -34.26
N GLN A 445 -5.27 -8.53 -33.37
CA GLN A 445 -5.95 -7.24 -33.61
C GLN A 445 -4.98 -6.06 -33.55
N PRO A 446 -4.10 -5.89 -34.56
CA PRO A 446 -3.02 -4.90 -34.50
C PRO A 446 -3.48 -3.43 -34.51
N ASP A 447 -4.73 -3.16 -34.83
CA ASP A 447 -5.32 -1.81 -34.86
C ASP A 447 -6.15 -1.54 -33.58
N THR A 448 -6.26 -2.53 -32.67
CA THR A 448 -6.88 -2.38 -31.35
C THR A 448 -5.82 -2.16 -30.29
N VAL A 449 -5.98 -1.13 -29.47
CA VAL A 449 -5.13 -0.88 -28.30
C VAL A 449 -5.97 -0.39 -27.14
N ILE A 450 -5.71 -0.95 -25.95
CA ILE A 450 -6.29 -0.49 -24.68
C ILE A 450 -5.20 0.25 -23.92
N LEU A 451 -5.56 1.40 -23.38
CA LEU A 451 -4.78 2.15 -22.42
C LEU A 451 -5.47 2.11 -21.06
N GLY A 452 -4.71 1.89 -20.01
CA GLY A 452 -5.17 1.94 -18.64
C GLY A 452 -4.27 2.86 -17.80
N GLY A 453 -4.84 3.48 -16.77
CA GLY A 453 -4.14 4.40 -15.89
C GLY A 453 -5.02 4.85 -14.72
N VAL A 454 -4.77 6.05 -14.19
CA VAL A 454 -5.60 6.66 -13.15
C VAL A 454 -7.01 6.92 -13.69
N GLN A 455 -7.15 7.94 -14.52
CA GLN A 455 -8.41 8.26 -15.21
C GLN A 455 -8.21 9.46 -16.16
N LEU A 456 -9.05 9.53 -17.17
CA LEU A 456 -9.17 10.74 -17.97
C LEU A 456 -9.81 11.87 -17.17
N PRO A 457 -9.17 13.02 -16.99
CA PRO A 457 -9.67 14.10 -16.13
C PRO A 457 -11.09 14.57 -16.48
N THR A 458 -11.45 14.58 -17.77
CA THR A 458 -12.76 15.06 -18.24
C THR A 458 -13.86 14.02 -18.15
N PHE A 459 -13.51 12.74 -18.36
CA PHE A 459 -14.51 11.68 -18.54
C PHE A 459 -14.56 10.68 -17.37
N GLY A 460 -13.55 10.68 -16.51
CA GLY A 460 -13.45 9.73 -15.40
C GLY A 460 -13.19 8.29 -15.83
N GLU A 461 -12.63 8.08 -17.02
CA GLU A 461 -12.36 6.76 -17.57
C GLU A 461 -10.98 6.28 -17.16
N ALA A 462 -10.89 5.16 -16.45
CA ALA A 462 -9.62 4.53 -16.10
C ALA A 462 -9.07 3.65 -17.23
N THR A 463 -9.93 3.15 -18.12
CA THR A 463 -9.54 2.43 -19.33
C THR A 463 -10.23 2.99 -20.56
N ILE A 464 -9.47 3.11 -21.66
CA ILE A 464 -9.96 3.55 -22.98
C ILE A 464 -9.47 2.58 -24.04
N ARG A 465 -10.27 2.40 -25.10
CA ARG A 465 -10.00 1.50 -26.21
C ARG A 465 -10.04 2.22 -27.55
N SER A 466 -9.02 1.98 -28.36
CA SER A 466 -9.01 2.32 -29.78
C SER A 466 -9.17 1.07 -30.62
N THR A 467 -9.85 1.20 -31.78
CA THR A 467 -9.92 0.17 -32.82
C THR A 467 -9.45 0.70 -34.18
N ASN A 468 -8.79 1.85 -34.17
CA ASN A 468 -8.27 2.54 -35.37
C ASN A 468 -6.80 2.93 -35.20
N ALA A 469 -6.03 2.00 -34.65
CA ALA A 469 -4.58 2.10 -34.46
C ALA A 469 -4.15 3.30 -33.57
N GLY A 470 -4.92 3.64 -32.54
CA GLY A 470 -4.61 4.68 -31.57
C GLY A 470 -4.99 6.10 -32.00
N VAL A 471 -5.72 6.27 -33.11
CA VAL A 471 -6.11 7.61 -33.61
C VAL A 471 -7.22 8.24 -32.76
N SER A 472 -8.19 7.43 -32.32
CA SER A 472 -9.25 7.87 -31.39
C SER A 472 -9.57 6.77 -30.39
N PHE A 473 -10.17 7.17 -29.25
CA PHE A 473 -10.47 6.28 -28.14
C PHE A 473 -11.92 6.43 -27.69
N SER A 474 -12.54 5.31 -27.34
CA SER A 474 -13.81 5.23 -26.64
C SER A 474 -13.62 4.73 -25.21
N ALA A 475 -14.58 5.02 -24.35
CA ALA A 475 -14.61 4.51 -22.98
C ALA A 475 -14.64 2.99 -22.97
N HIS A 476 -13.78 2.38 -22.17
CA HIS A 476 -13.72 0.94 -22.00
C HIS A 476 -14.03 0.52 -20.55
N GLY A 477 -13.87 1.45 -19.61
CA GLY A 477 -14.15 1.27 -18.20
C GLY A 477 -15.55 1.74 -17.77
N ARG A 478 -16.52 1.93 -18.70
CA ARG A 478 -17.86 2.43 -18.42
C ARG A 478 -18.93 1.40 -18.80
N ASP A 479 -19.99 1.29 -18.00
CA ASP A 479 -21.14 0.43 -18.26
C ASP A 479 -22.20 1.20 -19.07
N ALA A 480 -22.55 0.74 -20.27
CA ALA A 480 -23.53 1.43 -21.10
C ALA A 480 -24.97 1.31 -20.60
N GLN A 481 -25.32 0.24 -19.87
CA GLN A 481 -26.62 0.07 -19.23
C GLN A 481 -26.80 1.03 -18.04
N ASN A 482 -25.68 1.33 -17.33
CA ASN A 482 -25.67 2.34 -16.29
C ASN A 482 -24.43 3.25 -16.44
N PRO A 483 -24.47 4.28 -17.30
CA PRO A 483 -23.29 5.08 -17.65
C PRO A 483 -22.69 5.94 -16.53
N ARG A 484 -23.24 5.87 -15.32
CA ARG A 484 -22.63 6.46 -14.12
C ARG A 484 -21.76 5.46 -13.35
N VAL A 485 -21.71 4.22 -13.80
CA VAL A 485 -20.88 3.14 -13.27
C VAL A 485 -19.63 3.03 -14.11
N ASN A 486 -18.48 3.20 -13.46
CA ASN A 486 -17.16 3.03 -14.05
C ASN A 486 -16.37 1.92 -13.34
N SER A 487 -15.37 1.36 -14.04
CA SER A 487 -14.32 0.59 -13.38
C SER A 487 -13.58 1.47 -12.35
N HIS A 488 -12.93 0.84 -11.38
CA HIS A 488 -12.06 1.54 -10.46
C HIS A 488 -10.89 2.18 -11.23
N VAL A 489 -10.34 3.26 -10.69
CA VAL A 489 -9.11 3.91 -11.16
C VAL A 489 -7.88 3.04 -10.90
N ASP A 490 -6.71 3.52 -11.29
CA ASP A 490 -5.40 2.92 -10.98
C ASP A 490 -5.25 1.51 -11.57
N VAL A 491 -5.39 1.45 -12.91
CA VAL A 491 -5.33 0.21 -13.68
C VAL A 491 -3.91 -0.30 -13.82
N ARG A 492 -3.73 -1.60 -13.52
CA ARG A 492 -2.41 -2.25 -13.41
C ARG A 492 -2.19 -3.37 -14.41
N SER A 493 -3.26 -4.02 -14.85
CA SER A 493 -3.18 -5.19 -15.73
C SER A 493 -4.41 -5.31 -16.59
N VAL A 494 -4.20 -5.70 -17.85
CA VAL A 494 -5.27 -6.05 -18.81
C VAL A 494 -4.88 -7.34 -19.48
N VAL A 495 -5.81 -8.31 -19.51
CA VAL A 495 -5.68 -9.55 -20.29
C VAL A 495 -6.95 -9.80 -21.09
N PHE A 496 -6.82 -10.47 -22.22
CA PHE A 496 -7.91 -10.73 -23.14
C PHE A 496 -8.29 -12.21 -23.16
N HIS A 497 -9.58 -12.47 -23.37
CA HIS A 497 -10.05 -13.80 -23.68
C HIS A 497 -9.40 -14.31 -24.98
N PRO A 498 -8.85 -15.53 -25.01
CA PRO A 498 -8.04 -15.97 -26.15
C PRO A 498 -8.83 -16.14 -27.46
N GLU A 499 -10.12 -16.49 -27.40
CA GLU A 499 -10.98 -16.68 -28.58
C GLU A 499 -11.83 -15.44 -28.90
N ASP A 500 -11.97 -14.50 -27.95
CA ASP A 500 -12.80 -13.31 -28.12
C ASP A 500 -12.16 -12.10 -27.42
N PRO A 501 -11.27 -11.40 -28.11
CA PRO A 501 -10.55 -10.27 -27.54
C PRO A 501 -11.42 -9.06 -27.17
N ASP A 502 -12.70 -9.05 -27.52
CA ASP A 502 -13.65 -8.05 -27.06
C ASP A 502 -14.04 -8.26 -25.58
N ILE A 503 -13.80 -9.45 -25.04
CA ILE A 503 -13.84 -9.73 -23.61
C ILE A 503 -12.45 -9.46 -23.01
N ALA A 504 -12.34 -8.36 -22.28
CA ALA A 504 -11.14 -7.96 -21.58
C ALA A 504 -11.35 -8.01 -20.06
N PHE A 505 -10.36 -8.52 -19.35
CA PHE A 505 -10.28 -8.50 -17.89
C PHE A 505 -9.31 -7.39 -17.48
N VAL A 506 -9.76 -6.54 -16.59
CA VAL A 506 -9.01 -5.38 -16.10
C VAL A 506 -8.80 -5.51 -14.60
N GLY A 507 -7.56 -5.48 -14.17
CA GLY A 507 -7.13 -5.44 -12.77
C GLY A 507 -6.72 -4.04 -12.36
N SER A 508 -7.21 -3.59 -11.21
CA SER A 508 -6.97 -2.25 -10.66
C SER A 508 -6.83 -2.30 -9.14
N ASP A 509 -6.66 -1.15 -8.48
CA ASP A 509 -6.66 -1.06 -7.03
C ASP A 509 -8.06 -1.30 -6.39
N GLY A 510 -9.09 -1.44 -7.23
CA GLY A 510 -10.44 -1.85 -6.83
C GLY A 510 -10.81 -3.29 -7.21
N GLY A 511 -9.84 -4.13 -7.55
CA GLY A 511 -10.09 -5.53 -7.89
C GLY A 511 -10.14 -5.82 -9.38
N VAL A 512 -11.02 -6.73 -9.79
CA VAL A 512 -11.16 -7.21 -11.18
C VAL A 512 -12.52 -6.86 -11.76
N VAL A 513 -12.51 -6.30 -12.97
CA VAL A 513 -13.71 -6.10 -13.78
C VAL A 513 -13.49 -6.69 -15.18
N ARG A 514 -14.54 -7.19 -15.83
CA ARG A 514 -14.47 -7.59 -17.22
C ARG A 514 -15.57 -6.97 -18.07
N THR A 515 -15.32 -6.83 -19.36
CA THR A 515 -16.34 -6.51 -20.35
C THR A 515 -17.16 -7.76 -20.71
N ASP A 516 -18.37 -7.55 -21.24
CA ASP A 516 -19.22 -8.65 -21.73
C ASP A 516 -18.94 -9.04 -23.19
N GLY A 517 -17.98 -8.37 -23.85
CA GLY A 517 -17.63 -8.58 -25.27
C GLY A 517 -18.56 -7.86 -26.25
N LEU A 518 -19.56 -7.14 -25.77
CA LEU A 518 -20.48 -6.34 -26.58
C LEU A 518 -20.22 -4.85 -26.36
N PHE A 519 -20.40 -4.07 -27.42
CA PHE A 519 -20.22 -2.63 -27.37
C PHE A 519 -21.40 -1.92 -28.02
N VAL A 520 -21.81 -0.80 -27.44
CA VAL A 520 -22.94 0.00 -27.91
C VAL A 520 -22.57 1.47 -27.98
N ASP A 521 -23.23 2.20 -28.90
CA ASP A 521 -23.11 3.65 -29.00
C ASP A 521 -24.13 4.32 -28.03
N ILE A 522 -23.61 5.06 -27.08
CA ILE A 522 -24.41 5.88 -26.17
C ILE A 522 -24.09 7.38 -26.30
N SER A 523 -23.52 7.81 -27.41
CA SER A 523 -23.13 9.22 -27.67
C SER A 523 -24.30 10.19 -27.54
N SER A 524 -25.55 9.73 -27.76
CA SER A 524 -26.75 10.53 -27.50
C SER A 524 -26.89 11.01 -26.06
N ARG A 525 -26.18 10.41 -25.12
CA ARG A 525 -26.16 10.80 -23.71
C ARG A 525 -25.13 11.89 -23.37
N CYS A 526 -24.37 12.39 -24.34
CA CYS A 526 -23.34 13.41 -24.09
C CYS A 526 -23.89 14.65 -23.37
N ALA A 527 -25.04 15.17 -23.79
CA ALA A 527 -25.61 16.36 -23.18
C ALA A 527 -25.94 16.18 -21.70
N SER A 528 -26.25 14.96 -21.25
CA SER A 528 -26.57 14.65 -19.86
C SER A 528 -25.38 14.22 -19.01
N LEU A 529 -24.36 13.63 -19.61
CA LEU A 529 -23.19 13.12 -18.89
C LEU A 529 -22.03 14.12 -18.89
N PHE A 530 -21.78 14.74 -20.05
CA PHE A 530 -20.61 15.60 -20.30
C PHE A 530 -20.96 16.80 -21.18
N PRO A 531 -21.80 17.73 -20.74
CA PRO A 531 -22.45 18.76 -21.57
C PRO A 531 -21.49 19.67 -22.32
N SER A 532 -20.22 19.78 -21.86
CA SER A 532 -19.24 20.69 -22.46
C SER A 532 -17.97 20.00 -22.95
N ALA A 533 -17.95 18.66 -23.02
CA ALA A 533 -16.74 17.94 -23.38
C ALA A 533 -16.61 17.73 -24.91
N PRO A 534 -15.57 18.29 -25.57
CA PRO A 534 -15.47 18.30 -27.04
C PRO A 534 -15.45 16.91 -27.68
N GLN A 535 -14.87 15.90 -27.02
CA GLN A 535 -14.75 14.53 -27.57
C GLN A 535 -15.81 13.57 -27.05
N CYS A 536 -16.86 14.04 -26.40
CA CYS A 536 -17.84 13.17 -25.77
C CYS A 536 -18.46 12.16 -26.77
N ALA A 537 -18.83 12.58 -27.94
CA ALA A 537 -19.40 11.67 -28.94
C ALA A 537 -18.44 10.54 -29.32
N THR A 538 -17.15 10.84 -29.46
CA THR A 538 -16.12 9.84 -29.77
C THR A 538 -15.91 8.88 -28.58
N VAL A 539 -15.85 9.43 -27.37
CA VAL A 539 -15.65 8.64 -26.15
C VAL A 539 -16.84 7.70 -25.90
N LEU A 540 -18.04 8.13 -26.17
CA LEU A 540 -19.26 7.35 -25.94
C LEU A 540 -19.76 6.55 -27.18
N ALA A 541 -19.02 6.56 -28.31
CA ALA A 541 -19.44 5.88 -29.54
C ALA A 541 -19.35 4.34 -29.45
N ARG A 542 -18.52 3.79 -28.57
CA ARG A 542 -18.31 2.36 -28.46
C ARG A 542 -17.97 1.98 -27.02
N VAL A 543 -18.98 1.91 -26.18
CA VAL A 543 -18.88 1.62 -24.74
C VAL A 543 -19.25 0.16 -24.49
N PRO A 544 -18.58 -0.58 -23.60
CA PRO A 544 -19.02 -1.92 -23.21
C PRO A 544 -20.49 -1.93 -22.83
N ASN A 545 -21.25 -2.87 -23.40
CA ASN A 545 -22.67 -2.99 -23.11
C ASN A 545 -22.89 -3.22 -21.59
N ARG A 546 -22.02 -4.06 -20.96
CA ARG A 546 -21.98 -4.24 -19.52
C ARG A 546 -20.55 -4.38 -19.02
N LEU A 547 -20.31 -3.83 -17.82
CA LEU A 547 -19.17 -4.18 -16.96
C LEU A 547 -19.62 -5.21 -15.91
N ILE A 548 -18.83 -6.27 -15.77
CA ILE A 548 -19.07 -7.34 -14.82
C ILE A 548 -17.98 -7.29 -13.76
N PHE A 549 -18.37 -6.90 -12.54
CA PHE A 549 -17.49 -6.81 -11.38
C PHE A 549 -17.31 -8.20 -10.79
N MET A 550 -16.07 -8.69 -10.74
CA MET A 550 -15.73 -10.07 -10.38
C MET A 550 -15.23 -10.19 -8.94
N ASN A 551 -15.54 -9.21 -8.10
CA ASN A 551 -14.89 -9.02 -6.80
C ASN A 551 -15.53 -9.82 -5.66
N ARG A 552 -16.70 -10.42 -5.86
CA ARG A 552 -17.34 -11.24 -4.84
C ARG A 552 -16.48 -12.47 -4.52
N GLY A 553 -16.14 -12.64 -3.25
CA GLY A 553 -15.26 -13.72 -2.77
C GLY A 553 -13.76 -13.50 -2.98
N LEU A 554 -13.35 -12.45 -3.70
CA LEU A 554 -11.95 -12.04 -3.82
C LEU A 554 -11.56 -11.20 -2.61
N GLN A 555 -11.10 -11.86 -1.53
CA GLN A 555 -10.82 -11.22 -0.25
C GLN A 555 -9.40 -10.67 -0.20
N THR A 556 -9.17 -9.53 -0.83
CA THR A 556 -7.83 -8.93 -0.95
C THR A 556 -7.75 -7.50 -0.38
N MET A 557 -8.73 -7.10 0.42
CA MET A 557 -8.80 -5.77 1.01
C MET A 557 -7.62 -5.47 1.94
N GLN A 558 -7.05 -4.28 1.76
CA GLN A 558 -5.92 -3.75 2.52
C GLN A 558 -6.43 -2.79 3.59
N PHE A 559 -6.67 -3.31 4.80
CA PHE A 559 -7.14 -2.48 5.92
C PHE A 559 -6.01 -1.64 6.53
N TYR A 560 -6.37 -0.48 7.06
CA TYR A 560 -5.54 0.35 7.95
C TYR A 560 -5.90 0.16 9.42
N ASN A 561 -7.16 -0.13 9.71
CA ASN A 561 -7.67 -0.33 11.07
C ASN A 561 -8.96 -1.16 11.06
N VAL A 562 -9.41 -1.57 12.23
CA VAL A 562 -10.75 -2.07 12.46
C VAL A 562 -11.30 -1.50 13.77
N SER A 563 -12.59 -1.21 13.80
CA SER A 563 -13.33 -0.90 15.01
C SER A 563 -14.56 -1.77 15.09
N ILE A 564 -14.79 -2.33 16.27
CA ILE A 564 -15.92 -3.22 16.54
C ILE A 564 -17.02 -2.51 17.35
N ASP A 565 -18.26 -2.80 17.04
CA ASP A 565 -19.37 -2.41 17.95
C ASP A 565 -19.32 -3.31 19.19
N PRO A 566 -19.15 -2.77 20.39
CA PRO A 566 -19.02 -3.58 21.61
C PRO A 566 -20.25 -4.43 21.93
N ARG A 567 -21.40 -4.19 21.28
CA ARG A 567 -22.65 -4.95 21.47
C ARG A 567 -22.81 -6.10 20.49
N ASP A 568 -22.18 -6.03 19.30
CA ASP A 568 -22.19 -7.10 18.30
C ASP A 568 -20.87 -7.08 17.47
N PRO A 569 -19.76 -7.50 18.07
CA PRO A 569 -18.42 -7.34 17.49
C PRO A 569 -18.18 -8.22 16.27
N LEU A 570 -19.05 -9.19 15.99
CA LEU A 570 -18.93 -10.08 14.82
C LEU A 570 -19.76 -9.61 13.63
N LYS A 571 -20.72 -8.72 13.85
CA LYS A 571 -21.64 -8.25 12.80
C LYS A 571 -21.58 -6.76 12.53
N ARG A 572 -21.06 -5.96 13.46
CA ARG A 572 -20.93 -4.52 13.27
C ARG A 572 -19.51 -4.08 13.40
N LEU A 573 -18.88 -3.85 12.27
CA LEU A 573 -17.48 -3.49 12.18
C LEU A 573 -17.30 -2.34 11.18
N ILE A 574 -16.37 -1.44 11.47
CA ILE A 574 -15.93 -0.38 10.55
C ILE A 574 -14.43 -0.59 10.30
N GLY A 575 -14.00 -0.36 9.06
CA GLY A 575 -12.57 -0.35 8.73
C GLY A 575 -12.27 0.60 7.58
N GLY A 576 -11.14 1.27 7.66
CA GLY A 576 -10.58 2.05 6.57
C GLY A 576 -9.70 1.19 5.68
N LEU A 577 -9.75 1.46 4.39
CA LEU A 577 -9.04 0.69 3.36
C LEU A 577 -8.10 1.58 2.58
N GLN A 578 -6.99 1.04 2.15
CA GLN A 578 -6.19 1.67 1.10
C GLN A 578 -7.00 1.69 -0.19
N ASP A 579 -7.09 2.85 -0.84
CA ASP A 579 -7.71 3.14 -2.14
C ASP A 579 -9.25 2.88 -2.24
N ASN A 580 -9.89 2.29 -1.21
CA ASN A 580 -11.27 1.82 -1.28
C ASN A 580 -12.21 2.41 -0.20
N GLY A 581 -11.82 3.54 0.40
CA GLY A 581 -12.64 4.27 1.35
C GLY A 581 -12.78 3.60 2.72
N THR A 582 -13.72 4.11 3.51
CA THR A 582 -14.11 3.52 4.79
C THR A 582 -15.39 2.73 4.61
N ILE A 583 -15.35 1.48 5.01
CA ILE A 583 -16.45 0.53 4.85
C ILE A 583 -16.93 -0.01 6.20
N TRP A 584 -18.12 -0.54 6.24
CA TRP A 584 -18.65 -1.19 7.41
C TRP A 584 -19.53 -2.37 7.08
N HIS A 585 -19.63 -3.30 8.02
CA HIS A 585 -20.68 -4.29 8.10
C HIS A 585 -21.72 -3.77 9.10
N ASP A 586 -22.96 -3.57 8.65
CA ASP A 586 -24.02 -2.91 9.43
C ASP A 586 -24.83 -3.86 10.32
N GLY A 587 -24.53 -5.14 10.29
CA GLY A 587 -25.23 -6.18 11.03
C GLY A 587 -26.56 -6.61 10.40
N ILE A 588 -27.01 -5.94 9.33
CA ILE A 588 -28.31 -6.16 8.67
C ILE A 588 -28.14 -6.90 7.35
N ALA A 589 -27.07 -6.60 6.61
CA ALA A 589 -26.78 -7.21 5.32
C ALA A 589 -26.48 -8.72 5.46
N GLU A 590 -26.51 -9.42 4.32
CA GLU A 590 -26.04 -10.80 4.30
C GLU A 590 -24.63 -10.90 4.88
N PRO A 591 -24.30 -12.01 5.53
CA PRO A 591 -22.97 -12.19 6.10
C PRO A 591 -21.88 -11.83 5.08
N ARG A 592 -20.91 -11.00 5.51
CA ARG A 592 -19.73 -10.60 4.73
C ARG A 592 -19.98 -9.66 3.55
N VAL A 593 -21.17 -9.07 3.42
CA VAL A 593 -21.42 -7.92 2.53
C VAL A 593 -21.19 -6.63 3.29
N TRP A 594 -20.20 -5.86 2.85
CA TRP A 594 -19.84 -4.60 3.46
C TRP A 594 -20.24 -3.44 2.56
N LYS A 595 -20.51 -2.31 3.15
CA LYS A 595 -21.02 -1.10 2.49
C LYS A 595 -20.10 0.08 2.75
N PRO A 596 -20.14 1.13 1.93
CA PRO A 596 -19.49 2.38 2.27
C PRO A 596 -20.04 2.93 3.60
N PHE A 597 -19.15 3.19 4.53
CA PHE A 597 -19.47 3.92 5.75
C PHE A 597 -19.20 5.40 5.55
N PHE A 598 -18.07 5.73 4.97
CA PHE A 598 -17.71 7.07 4.55
C PHE A 598 -17.04 7.01 3.19
N ALA A 599 -17.62 7.69 2.20
CA ALA A 599 -17.10 7.70 0.84
C ALA A 599 -15.88 8.61 0.75
N SER A 600 -14.73 8.02 0.47
CA SER A 600 -13.44 8.72 0.27
C SER A 600 -12.56 7.88 -0.64
N GLY A 601 -11.49 8.42 -1.20
CA GLY A 601 -10.45 7.67 -1.91
C GLY A 601 -9.77 6.68 -0.96
N ASP A 602 -8.72 7.08 -0.26
CA ASP A 602 -8.21 6.32 0.87
C ASP A 602 -9.17 6.37 2.05
N GLY A 603 -9.29 5.25 2.74
CA GLY A 603 -10.10 5.13 3.93
C GLY A 603 -9.48 5.79 5.15
N THR A 604 -10.22 5.75 6.22
CA THR A 604 -9.80 6.29 7.51
C THR A 604 -8.75 5.42 8.18
N SER A 605 -7.78 6.05 8.83
CA SER A 605 -6.90 5.37 9.78
C SER A 605 -7.49 5.32 11.20
N ALA A 606 -8.58 6.06 11.45
CA ALA A 606 -9.31 6.05 12.71
C ALA A 606 -10.82 6.05 12.46
N SER A 607 -11.50 5.06 13.01
CA SER A 607 -12.96 4.92 12.96
C SER A 607 -13.48 4.42 14.31
N GLY A 608 -14.79 4.45 14.52
CA GLY A 608 -15.36 3.88 15.74
C GLY A 608 -16.87 3.99 15.82
N PHE A 609 -17.40 3.19 16.75
CA PHE A 609 -18.78 3.27 17.19
C PHE A 609 -18.87 3.91 18.56
N HIS A 610 -19.92 4.69 18.75
CA HIS A 610 -20.25 5.17 20.09
C HIS A 610 -20.62 3.98 21.00
N PRO A 611 -20.05 3.88 22.22
CA PRO A 611 -20.20 2.68 23.05
C PRO A 611 -21.64 2.30 23.40
N THR A 612 -22.54 3.26 23.49
CA THR A 612 -23.95 3.05 23.92
C THR A 612 -25.00 3.46 22.90
N ARG A 613 -24.64 4.27 21.88
CA ARG A 613 -25.56 4.74 20.82
C ARG A 613 -25.15 4.15 19.48
N PRO A 614 -25.78 3.06 19.03
CA PRO A 614 -25.37 2.32 17.82
C PRO A 614 -25.43 3.13 16.53
N GLU A 615 -26.29 4.12 16.47
CA GLU A 615 -26.49 5.00 15.33
C GLU A 615 -25.38 6.03 15.14
N VAL A 616 -24.53 6.23 16.16
CA VAL A 616 -23.45 7.21 16.12
C VAL A 616 -22.13 6.53 15.77
N GLY A 617 -21.57 6.96 14.66
CA GLY A 617 -20.29 6.48 14.17
C GLY A 617 -19.33 7.62 13.80
N PHE A 618 -18.05 7.30 13.75
CA PHE A 618 -16.96 8.24 13.54
C PHE A 618 -16.01 7.74 12.47
N ALA A 619 -15.45 8.67 11.71
CA ALA A 619 -14.39 8.40 10.75
C ALA A 619 -13.45 9.60 10.64
N SER A 620 -12.17 9.34 10.52
CA SER A 620 -11.23 10.33 10.03
C SER A 620 -11.13 10.26 8.51
N PHE A 621 -10.65 11.32 7.88
CA PHE A 621 -10.35 11.34 6.45
C PHE A 621 -8.88 11.71 6.26
N GLN A 622 -8.37 11.48 5.08
CA GLN A 622 -7.06 11.99 4.65
C GLN A 622 -6.86 13.43 5.13
N SER A 623 -5.67 13.79 5.52
CA SER A 623 -5.35 15.10 6.09
C SER A 623 -5.99 15.35 7.46
N ASN A 624 -6.19 14.31 8.27
CA ASN A 624 -6.58 14.43 9.68
C ASN A 624 -7.89 15.19 9.90
N ARG A 625 -8.87 14.98 9.04
CA ARG A 625 -10.23 15.51 9.22
C ARG A 625 -11.07 14.52 9.99
N TYR A 626 -11.87 15.02 10.94
CA TYR A 626 -12.75 14.20 11.75
C TYR A 626 -14.22 14.48 11.43
N PHE A 627 -14.96 13.41 11.31
CA PHE A 627 -16.39 13.42 10.99
C PHE A 627 -17.16 12.54 11.94
N THR A 628 -18.39 12.97 12.27
CA THR A 628 -19.36 12.21 13.03
C THR A 628 -20.58 11.96 12.17
N ASN A 629 -21.19 10.79 12.33
CA ASN A 629 -22.50 10.47 11.76
C ASN A 629 -23.43 10.05 12.88
N PHE A 630 -24.55 10.76 13.04
CA PHE A 630 -25.56 10.48 14.06
C PHE A 630 -26.75 9.66 13.53
N ARG A 631 -26.66 9.17 12.28
CA ARG A 631 -27.77 8.56 11.53
C ARG A 631 -27.38 7.22 10.92
N ASN A 632 -26.72 6.38 11.69
CA ASN A 632 -26.39 5.01 11.30
C ASN A 632 -25.69 4.91 9.93
N GLY A 633 -24.68 5.79 9.70
CA GLY A 633 -23.88 5.77 8.48
C GLY A 633 -24.57 6.36 7.24
N ASP A 634 -25.69 7.06 7.37
CA ASP A 634 -26.33 7.75 6.23
C ASP A 634 -25.31 8.71 5.57
N GLN A 635 -25.01 8.44 4.29
CA GLN A 635 -23.98 9.14 3.53
C GLN A 635 -24.23 10.65 3.40
N ASN A 636 -25.47 11.10 3.51
CA ASN A 636 -25.85 12.52 3.42
C ASN A 636 -25.80 13.25 4.76
N MET A 637 -25.57 12.53 5.86
CA MET A 637 -25.67 13.04 7.22
C MET A 637 -24.33 13.13 7.96
N TRP A 638 -23.24 13.01 7.24
CA TRP A 638 -21.92 13.23 7.81
C TRP A 638 -21.69 14.70 8.15
N VAL A 639 -21.24 14.96 9.36
CA VAL A 639 -20.91 16.29 9.85
C VAL A 639 -19.42 16.39 10.18
N ARG A 640 -18.84 17.50 9.82
CA ARG A 640 -17.44 17.83 10.15
C ARG A 640 -17.35 18.29 11.60
N THR A 641 -16.31 17.86 12.32
CA THR A 641 -16.14 18.21 13.75
C THR A 641 -14.77 18.73 14.11
N ASP A 642 -13.84 18.85 13.16
CA ASP A 642 -12.42 19.13 13.39
C ASP A 642 -12.01 20.61 13.28
N VAL A 643 -12.93 21.55 13.10
CA VAL A 643 -12.58 22.96 12.86
C VAL A 643 -11.72 23.57 13.98
N PRO A 644 -11.95 23.29 15.28
CA PRO A 644 -11.05 23.80 16.33
C PRO A 644 -9.61 23.28 16.20
N ILE A 645 -9.42 22.03 15.81
CA ILE A 645 -8.12 21.40 15.58
C ILE A 645 -7.42 22.08 14.38
N VAL A 646 -8.15 22.28 13.29
CA VAL A 646 -7.61 22.93 12.08
C VAL A 646 -7.19 24.37 12.38
N ASN A 647 -8.03 25.10 13.10
CA ASN A 647 -7.77 26.51 13.44
C ASN A 647 -6.62 26.69 14.44
N SER A 648 -6.25 25.64 15.19
CA SER A 648 -5.09 25.70 16.09
C SER A 648 -3.76 25.80 15.36
N GLY A 649 -3.69 25.36 14.10
CA GLY A 649 -2.46 25.28 13.32
C GLY A 649 -1.61 24.03 13.58
N GLU A 650 -1.89 23.23 14.62
CA GLU A 650 -1.15 21.98 14.90
C GLU A 650 -1.08 21.08 13.68
N ARG A 651 -2.16 21.05 12.93
CA ARG A 651 -2.30 20.25 11.74
C ARG A 651 -1.44 20.70 10.57
N ALA A 652 -1.07 21.98 10.49
CA ALA A 652 -0.25 22.50 9.40
C ALA A 652 1.20 21.95 9.43
N THR A 653 1.63 21.46 10.58
CA THR A 653 2.94 20.81 10.76
C THR A 653 2.91 19.31 10.43
N ILE A 654 1.70 18.74 10.14
CA ILE A 654 1.49 17.33 9.88
C ILE A 654 0.92 17.22 8.47
N THR A 655 1.75 16.89 7.55
CA THR A 655 1.28 16.54 6.21
C THR A 655 0.49 15.23 6.27
N ALA A 656 -0.35 15.04 5.30
CA ALA A 656 -1.42 14.06 5.16
C ALA A 656 -1.05 12.57 5.36
N SER A 657 0.14 12.27 5.79
CA SER A 657 0.76 10.96 5.61
C SER A 657 1.08 10.17 6.87
N THR A 658 0.74 10.66 8.06
CA THR A 658 0.93 9.84 9.27
C THR A 658 -0.28 8.92 9.44
N GLY A 659 -0.23 7.75 8.84
CA GLY A 659 -1.32 6.78 8.78
C GLY A 659 -1.79 6.18 10.12
N ARG A 660 -1.22 6.62 11.25
CA ARG A 660 -1.62 6.15 12.58
C ARG A 660 -2.35 7.23 13.36
N GLN A 661 -3.50 7.63 12.84
CA GLN A 661 -4.45 8.39 13.64
C GLN A 661 -5.25 7.44 14.51
N PHE A 662 -5.78 7.97 15.60
CA PHE A 662 -6.67 7.23 16.46
C PHE A 662 -7.82 8.12 16.93
N ILE A 663 -8.93 7.50 17.28
CA ILE A 663 -10.01 8.06 18.09
C ILE A 663 -10.27 7.05 19.18
N THR A 664 -10.00 7.44 20.43
CA THR A 664 -10.32 6.62 21.59
C THR A 664 -11.60 7.13 22.24
N PHE A 665 -12.51 6.22 22.57
CA PHE A 665 -13.77 6.52 23.26
C PHE A 665 -13.60 6.25 24.74
N ASP A 666 -14.17 7.17 25.53
CA ASP A 666 -14.32 6.95 26.95
C ASP A 666 -15.47 5.95 27.20
N GLN A 667 -15.14 4.83 27.81
CA GLN A 667 -16.15 3.81 28.11
C GLN A 667 -17.02 4.16 29.34
N VAL A 668 -16.58 5.13 30.14
CA VAL A 668 -17.37 5.63 31.31
C VAL A 668 -18.27 6.79 30.88
N ASN A 669 -17.72 7.72 30.10
CA ASN A 669 -18.41 8.89 29.58
C ASN A 669 -18.48 8.78 28.03
N PRO A 670 -19.43 8.03 27.47
CA PRO A 670 -19.41 7.62 26.07
C PRO A 670 -19.42 8.75 25.04
N ASP A 671 -19.91 9.97 25.43
CA ASP A 671 -19.85 11.16 24.59
C ASP A 671 -18.44 11.81 24.54
N THR A 672 -17.51 11.34 25.39
CA THR A 672 -16.14 11.82 25.43
C THR A 672 -15.25 11.02 24.47
N GLN A 673 -14.46 11.74 23.67
CA GLN A 673 -13.52 11.17 22.74
C GLN A 673 -12.17 11.88 22.85
N PHE A 674 -11.11 11.14 22.48
CA PHE A 674 -9.76 11.65 22.42
C PHE A 674 -9.17 11.39 21.04
N THR A 675 -8.41 12.35 20.54
CA THR A 675 -7.46 12.22 19.42
C THR A 675 -6.21 13.01 19.76
N ALA A 676 -5.19 12.97 18.94
CA ALA A 676 -3.99 13.72 19.27
C ALA A 676 -3.16 14.11 18.04
N PHE A 677 -2.33 15.13 18.25
CA PHE A 677 -1.25 15.58 17.37
C PHE A 677 -0.03 15.90 18.25
N GLN A 678 0.25 17.15 18.52
CA GLN A 678 1.23 17.59 19.53
C GLN A 678 0.58 17.64 20.93
N HIS A 679 -0.72 17.99 20.98
CA HIS A 679 -1.55 17.87 22.17
C HIS A 679 -2.49 16.67 22.05
N VAL A 680 -2.90 16.12 23.18
CA VAL A 680 -4.11 15.30 23.22
C VAL A 680 -5.32 16.26 23.14
N TRP A 681 -6.26 15.96 22.27
CA TRP A 681 -7.48 16.70 22.07
C TRP A 681 -8.68 15.91 22.61
N ARG A 682 -9.59 16.59 23.27
CA ARG A 682 -10.80 16.00 23.86
C ARG A 682 -12.06 16.75 23.40
N THR A 683 -13.07 16.00 23.03
CA THR A 683 -14.48 16.44 23.00
C THR A 683 -15.25 15.71 24.09
N GLN A 684 -16.36 16.30 24.58
CA GLN A 684 -17.25 15.69 25.57
C GLN A 684 -18.69 15.61 25.07
N THR A 685 -18.90 15.86 23.78
CA THR A 685 -20.20 15.90 23.13
C THR A 685 -20.18 15.27 21.75
N ASN A 686 -19.29 14.29 21.50
CA ASN A 686 -19.09 13.64 20.20
C ASN A 686 -18.70 14.62 19.07
N GLY A 687 -17.84 15.58 19.39
CA GLY A 687 -17.38 16.60 18.46
C GLY A 687 -18.27 17.83 18.37
N GLY A 688 -19.34 17.90 19.18
CA GLY A 688 -20.28 19.00 19.23
C GLY A 688 -21.74 18.53 19.31
N GLY A 689 -22.66 19.42 19.68
CA GLY A 689 -24.07 19.08 19.79
C GLY A 689 -24.69 18.68 18.46
N GLN A 690 -25.35 17.52 18.40
CA GLN A 690 -25.92 16.92 17.19
C GLN A 690 -26.76 17.91 16.37
N ALA A 691 -27.72 18.59 17.01
CA ALA A 691 -28.63 19.49 16.31
C ALA A 691 -27.91 20.64 15.60
N PHE A 692 -26.87 21.22 16.25
CA PHE A 692 -26.04 22.27 15.65
C PHE A 692 -25.22 21.73 14.48
N LEU A 693 -24.55 20.59 14.67
CA LEU A 693 -23.70 19.98 13.67
C LEU A 693 -24.49 19.57 12.41
N GLU A 694 -25.64 18.94 12.58
CA GLU A 694 -26.49 18.54 11.46
C GLU A 694 -27.09 19.76 10.71
N ALA A 695 -27.31 20.87 11.38
CA ALA A 695 -27.80 22.09 10.74
C ALA A 695 -26.73 22.88 10.00
N ASN A 696 -25.48 22.91 10.49
CA ASN A 696 -24.45 23.86 10.06
C ASN A 696 -23.18 23.23 9.47
N CYS A 697 -22.92 21.93 9.74
CA CYS A 697 -21.60 21.33 9.55
C CYS A 697 -21.62 20.10 8.63
N ARG A 698 -22.67 19.92 7.84
CA ARG A 698 -22.74 18.79 6.89
C ARG A 698 -21.64 18.89 5.84
N THR A 699 -21.13 17.75 5.39
CA THR A 699 -20.16 17.69 4.29
C THR A 699 -20.74 18.24 2.98
N THR A 700 -22.06 18.10 2.80
CA THR A 700 -22.82 18.68 1.71
C THR A 700 -23.66 19.85 2.24
N GLY A 701 -23.24 21.09 2.01
CA GLY A 701 -24.02 22.28 2.41
C GLY A 701 -23.63 22.89 3.76
N ALA A 702 -22.37 22.86 4.14
CA ALA A 702 -21.88 23.54 5.33
C ALA A 702 -22.13 25.05 5.27
N VAL A 703 -22.56 25.64 6.40
CA VAL A 703 -22.72 27.07 6.54
C VAL A 703 -21.34 27.75 6.66
N ALA A 704 -21.06 28.72 5.80
CA ALA A 704 -19.78 29.41 5.83
C ALA A 704 -19.57 30.11 7.18
N GLY A 705 -18.38 29.93 7.78
CA GLY A 705 -18.01 30.53 9.05
C GLY A 705 -18.50 29.80 10.30
N ALA A 706 -19.24 28.71 10.17
CA ALA A 706 -19.65 27.91 11.33
C ALA A 706 -18.43 27.24 12.00
N THR A 707 -18.32 27.34 13.32
CA THR A 707 -17.32 26.62 14.11
C THR A 707 -17.80 25.20 14.34
N CYS A 708 -17.44 24.29 13.42
CA CYS A 708 -17.83 22.91 13.43
C CYS A 708 -16.92 22.08 14.33
N GLY A 709 -17.40 21.76 15.51
CA GLY A 709 -16.67 20.98 16.51
C GLY A 709 -16.44 21.76 17.81
N ASP A 710 -16.17 20.99 18.87
CA ASP A 710 -15.92 21.51 20.22
C ASP A 710 -14.65 20.94 20.84
N TRP A 711 -13.79 20.36 20.03
CA TRP A 711 -12.52 19.81 20.46
C TRP A 711 -11.64 20.83 21.18
N ARG A 712 -11.06 20.42 22.30
CA ARG A 712 -10.16 21.23 23.12
C ARG A 712 -8.85 20.51 23.34
N PRO A 713 -7.68 21.19 23.20
CA PRO A 713 -6.40 20.63 23.59
C PRO A 713 -6.33 20.47 25.10
N LEU A 714 -5.76 19.38 25.57
CA LEU A 714 -5.52 19.13 27.00
C LEU A 714 -4.18 19.72 27.45
N GLY A 715 -4.18 20.38 28.59
CA GLY A 715 -3.09 21.16 29.10
C GLY A 715 -3.11 22.60 28.58
N VAL A 716 -2.09 23.37 28.95
CA VAL A 716 -1.98 24.76 28.54
C VAL A 716 -1.63 24.82 27.06
N ALA A 717 -2.58 25.25 26.24
CA ALA A 717 -2.37 25.50 24.82
C ALA A 717 -1.59 26.80 24.60
N TYR A 718 -0.82 26.85 23.53
CA TYR A 718 -0.22 28.10 23.04
C TYR A 718 -0.87 28.50 21.69
N PRO A 719 -0.88 29.81 21.37
CA PRO A 719 -1.43 30.25 20.12
C PRO A 719 -0.54 29.78 18.95
N PHE A 720 -1.07 28.94 18.10
CA PHE A 720 -0.39 28.43 16.89
C PHE A 720 -0.38 29.45 15.74
N ALA A 721 -0.85 30.66 15.97
CA ALA A 721 -0.95 31.66 14.93
C ALA A 721 0.43 31.98 14.33
N THR A 722 0.64 31.53 13.09
CA THR A 722 1.61 32.07 12.11
C THR A 722 3.03 31.52 12.06
N GLN A 723 3.40 30.42 12.71
CA GLN A 723 4.79 29.95 12.59
C GLN A 723 4.93 28.56 11.93
N SER A 724 5.73 28.53 10.88
CA SER A 724 6.23 27.32 10.24
C SER A 724 7.29 26.57 11.07
N THR A 725 7.75 27.14 12.17
CA THR A 725 8.62 26.54 13.19
C THR A 725 8.22 27.09 14.56
N PRO A 726 7.82 26.23 15.52
CA PRO A 726 7.55 26.71 16.87
C PRO A 726 8.81 27.29 17.50
N ASP A 727 8.76 28.51 17.95
CA ASP A 727 9.81 29.08 18.80
C ASP A 727 9.89 28.26 20.10
N SER A 728 11.05 27.69 20.39
CA SER A 728 11.29 26.89 21.59
C SER A 728 10.93 27.62 22.90
N SER A 729 10.92 28.93 22.91
CA SER A 729 10.56 29.75 24.07
C SER A 729 9.06 29.82 24.39
N SER A 730 8.19 29.41 23.47
CA SER A 730 6.73 29.44 23.60
C SER A 730 6.08 28.10 23.95
N ARG A 731 6.87 27.05 24.12
CA ARG A 731 6.37 25.71 24.33
C ARG A 731 5.75 25.54 25.74
N LYS A 732 4.57 24.94 25.79
CA LYS A 732 3.74 24.85 27.00
C LYS A 732 3.57 23.39 27.44
N PRO A 733 3.18 23.13 28.70
CA PRO A 733 3.02 21.78 29.24
C PRO A 733 1.96 20.90 28.53
N GLY A 734 1.13 21.47 27.65
CA GLY A 734 0.16 20.70 26.86
C GLY A 734 0.78 20.00 25.64
N ASP A 735 1.91 20.52 25.12
CA ASP A 735 2.61 19.92 23.96
C ASP A 735 3.55 18.81 24.44
N LEU A 736 3.12 17.55 24.30
CA LEU A 736 3.87 16.38 24.75
C LEU A 736 5.09 16.08 23.89
N THR A 737 5.21 16.69 22.74
CA THR A 737 6.33 16.51 21.81
C THR A 737 7.45 17.51 22.05
N SER A 738 7.20 18.54 22.88
CA SER A 738 8.11 19.67 23.10
C SER A 738 9.31 19.33 24.01
N ASP A 739 10.30 20.24 24.02
CA ASP A 739 11.45 20.18 24.92
C ASP A 739 11.10 20.56 26.37
N PHE A 740 9.87 21.00 26.65
CA PHE A 740 9.38 21.18 28.02
C PHE A 740 9.55 19.92 28.88
N TYR A 741 9.39 18.76 28.27
CA TYR A 741 9.54 17.46 28.93
C TYR A 741 10.94 16.84 28.78
N GLY A 742 11.93 17.61 28.41
CA GLY A 742 13.30 17.17 28.17
C GLY A 742 13.74 17.29 26.72
N THR A 743 15.05 17.32 26.51
CA THR A 743 15.65 17.56 25.18
C THR A 743 15.83 16.26 24.37
N ASP A 744 15.55 15.11 24.95
CA ASP A 744 15.59 13.82 24.25
C ASP A 744 14.22 13.48 23.65
N ARG A 745 14.20 12.78 22.51
CA ARG A 745 12.99 12.31 21.82
C ARG A 745 11.99 13.45 21.55
N VAL A 746 12.50 14.65 21.27
CA VAL A 746 11.70 15.84 20.95
C VAL A 746 11.11 15.72 19.55
N GLY A 747 9.90 16.23 19.36
CA GLY A 747 9.22 16.24 18.08
C GLY A 747 8.33 15.03 17.86
N GLY A 748 7.95 14.80 16.61
CA GLY A 748 6.99 13.77 16.25
C GLY A 748 5.56 14.10 16.62
N LEU A 749 4.77 13.05 16.86
CA LEU A 749 3.34 13.11 17.13
C LEU A 749 2.96 12.16 18.26
N ILE A 750 1.85 12.46 18.93
CA ILE A 750 1.18 11.52 19.82
C ILE A 750 0.43 10.50 18.93
N VAL A 751 0.72 9.21 19.13
CA VAL A 751 0.19 8.10 18.32
C VAL A 751 -0.75 7.18 19.09
N ALA A 752 -0.86 7.35 20.40
CA ALA A 752 -1.80 6.64 21.24
C ALA A 752 -2.21 7.53 22.43
N ALA A 753 -3.50 7.51 22.75
CA ALA A 753 -4.02 8.01 24.02
C ALA A 753 -5.15 7.08 24.47
N GLU A 754 -4.94 6.40 25.59
CA GLU A 754 -5.81 5.31 26.02
C GLU A 754 -6.31 5.54 27.45
N ARG A 755 -7.55 5.13 27.66
CA ARG A 755 -8.28 5.27 28.92
C ARG A 755 -8.90 3.94 29.31
N THR A 756 -9.03 3.70 30.60
CA THR A 756 -9.70 2.52 31.15
C THR A 756 -11.03 2.90 31.79
N PRO A 757 -12.03 2.00 31.79
CA PRO A 757 -13.28 2.24 32.52
C PRO A 757 -13.11 2.33 34.03
N ALA A 758 -11.96 1.93 34.58
CA ALA A 758 -11.74 1.97 36.03
C ALA A 758 -11.61 3.37 36.62
N ASP A 759 -11.08 4.34 35.83
CA ASP A 759 -10.83 5.70 36.30
C ASP A 759 -10.85 6.70 35.17
N ALA A 760 -11.82 7.57 35.14
CA ALA A 760 -11.98 8.64 34.18
C ALA A 760 -10.91 9.76 34.30
N GLY A 761 -10.24 9.88 35.43
CA GLY A 761 -9.13 10.83 35.61
C GLY A 761 -7.82 10.38 34.99
N THR A 762 -7.65 9.08 34.73
CA THR A 762 -6.39 8.55 34.20
C THR A 762 -6.43 8.44 32.69
N LEU A 763 -5.44 9.03 32.00
CA LEU A 763 -5.22 8.96 30.57
C LEU A 763 -3.73 8.70 30.29
N TRP A 764 -3.44 7.66 29.53
CA TRP A 764 -2.10 7.34 29.05
C TRP A 764 -1.91 7.92 27.63
N ALA A 765 -0.71 8.39 27.33
CA ALA A 765 -0.37 8.87 26.00
C ALA A 765 1.07 8.49 25.61
N ALA A 766 1.29 8.31 24.31
CA ALA A 766 2.63 8.01 23.78
C ALA A 766 2.89 8.77 22.49
N THR A 767 4.17 9.15 22.28
CA THR A 767 4.63 9.73 21.03
C THR A 767 5.29 8.67 20.14
N ASN A 768 5.30 8.91 18.85
CA ASN A 768 5.99 8.07 17.88
C ASN A 768 7.52 8.05 18.10
N PHE A 769 8.10 8.98 18.84
CA PHE A 769 9.51 8.97 19.22
C PHE A 769 9.78 8.33 20.57
N GLY A 770 8.82 7.56 21.10
CA GLY A 770 9.02 6.70 22.28
C GLY A 770 8.86 7.40 23.62
N ARG A 771 8.34 8.63 23.69
CA ARG A 771 7.93 9.24 24.94
C ARG A 771 6.62 8.65 25.43
N LEU A 772 6.53 8.47 26.75
CA LEU A 772 5.33 7.97 27.42
C LEU A 772 4.88 8.94 28.49
N PHE A 773 3.57 9.15 28.57
CA PHE A 773 2.94 10.08 29.49
C PHE A 773 1.74 9.46 30.21
N ILE A 774 1.47 9.96 31.39
CA ILE A 774 0.24 9.69 32.13
C ILE A 774 -0.33 11.01 32.67
N SER A 775 -1.64 11.17 32.58
CA SER A 775 -2.41 12.16 33.30
C SER A 775 -3.24 11.49 34.37
N LYS A 776 -3.37 12.07 35.54
CA LYS A 776 -4.23 11.62 36.64
C LYS A 776 -5.42 12.57 36.88
N ASN A 777 -5.57 13.59 36.04
CA ASN A 777 -6.66 14.55 36.10
C ASN A 777 -7.25 14.86 34.71
N ALA A 778 -7.29 13.85 33.85
CA ALA A 778 -7.74 14.00 32.45
C ALA A 778 -9.20 14.45 32.30
N ASP A 779 -10.01 14.41 33.36
CA ASP A 779 -11.38 14.94 33.39
C ASP A 779 -11.49 16.40 33.82
N ALA A 780 -10.42 17.01 34.29
CA ALA A 780 -10.39 18.42 34.66
C ALA A 780 -10.74 19.33 33.45
N ALA A 781 -10.99 20.60 33.72
CA ALA A 781 -11.09 21.60 32.65
C ALA A 781 -9.84 21.50 31.75
N SER A 782 -10.00 21.56 30.45
CA SER A 782 -8.97 21.21 29.47
C SER A 782 -7.61 21.89 29.73
N ALA A 783 -7.62 23.18 30.05
CA ALA A 783 -6.41 23.94 30.36
C ALA A 783 -5.70 23.53 31.68
N ASN A 784 -6.39 22.82 32.56
CA ASN A 784 -5.87 22.39 33.88
C ASN A 784 -5.39 20.93 33.87
N VAL A 785 -5.54 20.21 32.75
CA VAL A 785 -5.05 18.84 32.63
C VAL A 785 -3.53 18.88 32.60
N THR A 786 -2.91 17.99 33.38
CA THR A 786 -1.46 17.84 33.47
C THR A 786 -1.02 16.47 33.06
N PHE A 787 0.14 16.39 32.43
CA PHE A 787 0.79 15.16 32.02
C PHE A 787 2.13 15.00 32.72
N THR A 788 2.42 13.82 33.18
CA THR A 788 3.72 13.42 33.70
C THR A 788 4.41 12.53 32.69
N ARG A 789 5.61 12.89 32.23
CA ARG A 789 6.45 12.03 31.43
C ARG A 789 6.97 10.90 32.29
N ILE A 790 6.85 9.65 31.85
CA ILE A 790 7.15 8.47 32.63
C ILE A 790 8.17 7.53 31.98
N ASP A 791 8.49 7.69 30.68
CA ASP A 791 9.53 6.89 30.04
C ASP A 791 10.92 7.17 30.63
N THR A 792 11.79 6.18 30.54
CA THR A 792 13.16 6.24 31.02
C THR A 792 14.16 6.05 29.88
N PRO A 793 15.42 6.46 30.02
CA PRO A 793 16.46 6.22 29.01
C PRO A 793 16.72 4.75 28.69
N SER A 794 16.27 3.82 29.54
CA SER A 794 16.41 2.37 29.32
C SER A 794 15.36 1.79 28.38
N LEU A 795 14.33 2.56 28.00
CA LEU A 795 13.33 2.15 27.03
C LEU A 795 13.79 2.44 25.61
N PRO A 796 13.28 1.68 24.63
CA PRO A 796 13.60 1.91 23.23
C PRO A 796 13.28 3.34 22.78
N ASN A 797 14.18 3.98 22.04
CA ASN A 797 13.89 5.19 21.29
C ASN A 797 13.33 4.78 19.91
N ARG A 798 12.14 4.16 19.91
CA ARG A 798 11.46 3.65 18.72
C ARG A 798 9.97 4.04 18.74
N PHE A 799 9.29 3.81 17.65
CA PHE A 799 7.87 4.11 17.54
C PHE A 799 7.04 3.22 18.48
N VAL A 800 6.24 3.87 19.31
CA VAL A 800 5.18 3.20 20.07
C VAL A 800 4.01 2.93 19.13
N THR A 801 3.54 1.70 19.10
CA THR A 801 2.45 1.30 18.18
C THR A 801 1.10 1.18 18.89
N ARG A 802 1.09 0.75 20.15
CA ARG A 802 -0.15 0.64 20.93
C ARG A 802 0.12 0.80 22.42
N ILE A 803 -0.85 1.34 23.12
CA ILE A 803 -0.99 1.25 24.57
C ILE A 803 -2.28 0.47 24.84
N VAL A 804 -2.25 -0.50 25.75
CA VAL A 804 -3.42 -1.19 26.25
C VAL A 804 -3.44 -1.08 27.76
N VAL A 805 -4.44 -0.37 28.30
CA VAL A 805 -4.57 -0.14 29.74
C VAL A 805 -5.40 -1.25 30.37
N ASP A 806 -4.97 -1.76 31.52
CA ASP A 806 -5.72 -2.76 32.29
C ASP A 806 -7.09 -2.19 32.69
N ARG A 807 -8.14 -2.94 32.40
CA ARG A 807 -9.52 -2.46 32.61
C ARG A 807 -9.89 -2.33 34.09
N ALA A 808 -9.23 -3.04 34.96
CA ALA A 808 -9.47 -3.02 36.42
C ALA A 808 -8.48 -2.11 37.16
N ASN A 809 -7.30 -1.87 36.58
CA ASN A 809 -6.26 -1.05 37.23
C ASN A 809 -5.73 0.04 36.31
N PRO A 810 -6.18 1.30 36.47
CA PRO A 810 -5.80 2.40 35.60
C PRO A 810 -4.29 2.73 35.60
N ASN A 811 -3.54 2.19 36.56
CA ASN A 811 -2.11 2.41 36.71
C ASN A 811 -1.25 1.30 36.06
N VAL A 812 -1.87 0.34 35.37
CA VAL A 812 -1.18 -0.76 34.68
C VAL A 812 -1.49 -0.69 33.18
N ALA A 813 -0.45 -0.75 32.36
CA ALA A 813 -0.61 -0.79 30.91
C ALA A 813 0.41 -1.73 30.28
N PHE A 814 0.13 -2.18 29.05
CA PHE A 814 1.08 -2.81 28.14
C PHE A 814 1.34 -1.88 26.97
N ILE A 815 2.60 -1.80 26.55
CA ILE A 815 3.07 -0.89 25.52
C ILE A 815 3.85 -1.68 24.49
N SER A 816 3.57 -1.47 23.20
CA SER A 816 4.34 -2.07 22.12
C SER A 816 5.16 -1.05 21.35
N TYR A 817 6.30 -1.52 20.87
CA TYR A 817 7.21 -0.81 19.98
C TYR A 817 7.36 -1.59 18.68
N THR A 818 7.29 -0.91 17.54
CA THR A 818 7.76 -1.43 16.26
C THR A 818 9.27 -1.19 16.11
N GLY A 819 9.84 -1.45 14.93
CA GLY A 819 11.27 -1.35 14.68
C GLY A 819 12.05 -2.55 15.21
N PHE A 820 13.37 -2.43 15.21
CA PHE A 820 14.26 -3.56 15.48
C PHE A 820 15.19 -3.30 16.64
N ASN A 821 15.41 -4.31 17.49
CA ASN A 821 16.41 -4.30 18.56
C ASN A 821 17.81 -4.04 17.98
N ALA A 822 18.08 -4.53 16.78
CA ALA A 822 19.34 -4.28 16.07
C ALA A 822 19.64 -2.79 15.85
N ILE A 823 18.60 -1.93 15.76
CA ILE A 823 18.77 -0.48 15.60
C ILE A 823 18.97 0.24 16.92
N THR A 824 18.43 -0.31 18.01
CA THR A 824 18.59 0.22 19.36
C THR A 824 19.15 -0.84 20.32
N PRO A 825 20.38 -1.35 20.07
CA PRO A 825 20.90 -2.52 20.80
C PRO A 825 21.14 -2.24 22.29
N ALA A 826 21.33 -0.98 22.67
CA ALA A 826 21.47 -0.59 24.09
C ALA A 826 20.15 -0.62 24.85
N THR A 827 19.02 -0.51 24.16
CA THR A 827 17.66 -0.47 24.72
C THR A 827 16.74 -1.40 23.93
N PRO A 828 16.96 -2.72 23.96
CA PRO A 828 16.15 -3.68 23.24
C PRO A 828 14.76 -3.83 23.88
N GLY A 829 13.84 -4.39 23.14
CA GLY A 829 12.49 -4.77 23.59
C GLY A 829 11.38 -4.25 22.70
N HIS A 830 10.33 -5.05 22.55
CA HIS A 830 9.15 -4.75 21.74
C HIS A 830 7.89 -4.59 22.57
N VAL A 831 7.80 -5.28 23.71
CA VAL A 831 6.60 -5.27 24.56
C VAL A 831 7.00 -5.06 26.01
N PHE A 832 6.37 -4.10 26.67
CA PHE A 832 6.62 -3.80 28.07
C PHE A 832 5.31 -3.75 28.86
N ARG A 833 5.31 -4.36 30.03
CA ARG A 833 4.33 -4.10 31.09
C ARG A 833 4.79 -2.92 31.92
N VAL A 834 3.91 -1.96 32.15
CA VAL A 834 4.17 -0.74 32.88
C VAL A 834 3.28 -0.68 34.09
N VAL A 835 3.83 -0.35 35.24
CA VAL A 835 3.11 -0.09 36.50
C VAL A 835 3.48 1.31 36.96
N TYR A 836 2.51 2.19 37.03
CA TYR A 836 2.69 3.55 37.54
C TYR A 836 2.27 3.62 39.00
N ASP A 837 3.12 4.17 39.86
CA ASP A 837 2.80 4.44 41.26
C ASP A 837 2.38 5.93 41.40
N PRO A 838 1.09 6.22 41.60
CA PRO A 838 0.64 7.60 41.73
C PRO A 838 1.11 8.31 42.99
N ALA A 839 1.57 7.56 44.02
CA ALA A 839 2.08 8.15 45.26
C ALA A 839 3.49 8.71 45.09
N THR A 840 4.32 8.06 44.31
CA THR A 840 5.71 8.48 44.02
C THR A 840 5.88 9.16 42.67
N GLY A 841 4.92 9.03 41.76
CA GLY A 841 5.03 9.51 40.40
C GLY A 841 5.98 8.70 39.50
N VAL A 842 6.38 7.51 39.93
CA VAL A 842 7.36 6.66 39.25
C VAL A 842 6.66 5.52 38.52
N ALA A 843 7.10 5.25 37.29
CA ALA A 843 6.69 4.08 36.50
C ALA A 843 7.80 3.01 36.53
N THR A 844 7.37 1.75 36.73
CA THR A 844 8.23 0.57 36.61
C THR A 844 7.92 -0.16 35.31
N PHE A 845 8.94 -0.45 34.51
CA PHE A 845 8.86 -1.13 33.26
C PHE A 845 9.44 -2.54 33.36
N THR A 846 8.69 -3.52 32.89
CA THR A 846 9.11 -4.92 32.82
C THR A 846 8.95 -5.41 31.39
N SER A 847 10.03 -5.89 30.77
CA SER A 847 9.95 -6.47 29.44
C SER A 847 9.07 -7.72 29.43
N SER A 848 8.20 -7.81 28.46
CA SER A 848 7.36 -8.96 28.14
C SER A 848 7.78 -9.64 26.84
N ASP A 849 8.96 -9.33 26.31
CA ASP A 849 9.47 -9.93 25.07
C ASP A 849 9.76 -11.42 25.23
N PHE A 850 10.35 -11.82 26.34
CA PHE A 850 10.76 -13.21 26.59
C PHE A 850 11.48 -13.84 25.38
N ASP A 851 10.78 -14.70 24.63
CA ASP A 851 11.31 -15.40 23.47
C ASP A 851 10.79 -14.83 22.12
N LEU A 852 10.22 -13.61 22.14
CA LEU A 852 9.71 -12.95 20.94
C LEU A 852 10.79 -12.72 19.85
N GLY A 853 12.02 -12.46 20.30
CA GLY A 853 13.12 -12.15 19.40
C GLY A 853 13.03 -10.73 18.84
N ASP A 854 13.70 -10.47 17.70
CA ASP A 854 13.67 -9.17 17.03
C ASP A 854 12.52 -9.09 16.01
N LEU A 855 11.29 -9.19 16.51
CA LEU A 855 10.06 -9.18 15.73
C LEU A 855 9.23 -7.93 16.05
N PRO A 856 9.07 -6.99 15.10
CA PRO A 856 8.23 -5.81 15.29
C PRO A 856 6.80 -6.16 15.66
N VAL A 857 6.25 -5.42 16.63
CA VAL A 857 4.87 -5.54 17.08
C VAL A 857 4.08 -4.34 16.58
N ASN A 858 3.06 -4.59 15.75
CA ASN A 858 2.26 -3.55 15.11
C ASN A 858 1.10 -3.08 15.98
N THR A 859 0.56 -3.97 16.82
CA THR A 859 -0.58 -3.69 17.69
C THR A 859 -0.66 -4.69 18.84
N LEU A 860 -1.39 -4.36 19.90
CA LEU A 860 -1.65 -5.22 21.07
C LEU A 860 -3.14 -5.27 21.36
N ALA A 861 -3.58 -6.38 21.97
CA ALA A 861 -4.86 -6.51 22.64
C ALA A 861 -4.68 -7.31 23.93
N TYR A 862 -5.47 -7.00 24.98
CA TYR A 862 -5.33 -7.64 26.29
C TYR A 862 -6.67 -8.21 26.76
N ASP A 863 -6.67 -9.49 27.07
CA ASP A 863 -7.79 -10.17 27.76
C ASP A 863 -7.54 -10.12 29.26
N ASP A 864 -8.08 -9.11 29.92
CA ASP A 864 -7.94 -8.88 31.35
C ASP A 864 -8.54 -10.02 32.20
N ALA A 865 -9.58 -10.69 31.69
CA ALA A 865 -10.20 -11.81 32.40
C ALA A 865 -9.30 -13.04 32.47
N ARG A 866 -8.47 -13.27 31.43
CA ARG A 866 -7.51 -14.37 31.39
C ARG A 866 -6.08 -13.95 31.74
N GLY A 867 -5.78 -12.67 31.62
CA GLY A 867 -4.44 -12.13 31.72
C GLY A 867 -3.59 -12.42 30.47
N ASP A 868 -4.21 -12.77 29.34
CA ASP A 868 -3.54 -13.10 28.08
C ASP A 868 -3.29 -11.84 27.26
N LEU A 869 -2.05 -11.68 26.77
CA LEU A 869 -1.65 -10.56 25.92
C LEU A 869 -1.47 -11.04 24.47
N TYR A 870 -2.17 -10.38 23.54
CA TYR A 870 -2.09 -10.68 22.11
C TYR A 870 -1.27 -9.62 21.37
N ALA A 871 -0.45 -10.06 20.41
CA ALA A 871 0.36 -9.18 19.57
C ALA A 871 0.08 -9.46 18.10
N GLY A 872 -0.21 -8.40 17.34
CA GLY A 872 -0.26 -8.42 15.87
C GLY A 872 1.12 -8.09 15.31
N THR A 873 1.58 -8.90 14.34
CA THR A 873 2.90 -8.79 13.71
C THR A 873 2.79 -8.70 12.20
N ASP A 874 3.92 -8.58 11.51
CA ASP A 874 3.97 -8.63 10.03
C ASP A 874 3.54 -9.99 9.44
N PHE A 875 3.35 -11.02 10.27
CA PHE A 875 3.13 -12.39 9.80
C PHE A 875 1.92 -13.08 10.44
N GLY A 876 1.25 -12.44 11.37
CA GLY A 876 0.10 -13.00 12.07
C GLY A 876 0.03 -12.63 13.55
N ALA A 877 -0.87 -13.30 14.27
CA ALA A 877 -1.16 -13.05 15.66
C ALA A 877 -0.41 -14.01 16.59
N LEU A 878 0.19 -13.47 17.64
CA LEU A 878 0.81 -14.20 18.73
C LEU A 878 0.05 -13.97 20.05
N VAL A 879 0.21 -14.88 21.01
CA VAL A 879 -0.31 -14.73 22.37
C VAL A 879 0.75 -15.09 23.40
N LEU A 880 0.88 -14.23 24.40
CA LEU A 880 1.57 -14.51 25.67
C LEU A 880 0.52 -14.83 26.72
N LYS A 881 0.44 -16.10 27.10
CA LYS A 881 -0.53 -16.53 28.10
C LYS A 881 -0.11 -16.11 29.51
N ALA A 882 -1.09 -15.80 30.32
CA ALA A 882 -0.86 -15.40 31.72
C ALA A 882 0.04 -16.40 32.48
N GLY A 883 1.02 -15.86 33.17
CA GLY A 883 1.96 -16.67 33.99
C GLY A 883 2.99 -17.45 33.16
N THR A 884 3.03 -17.31 31.86
CA THR A 884 4.05 -17.91 30.99
C THR A 884 5.10 -16.89 30.55
N SER A 885 6.23 -17.41 30.04
CA SER A 885 7.31 -16.62 29.44
C SER A 885 7.58 -17.03 27.99
N ARG A 886 6.52 -17.47 27.29
CA ARG A 886 6.61 -17.93 25.89
C ARG A 886 5.49 -17.35 25.05
N TRP A 887 5.86 -16.75 23.93
CA TRP A 887 4.94 -16.38 22.88
C TRP A 887 4.62 -17.59 21.99
N VAL A 888 3.36 -17.77 21.64
CA VAL A 888 2.88 -18.82 20.74
C VAL A 888 1.88 -18.23 19.74
N LEU A 889 1.55 -18.98 18.67
CA LEU A 889 0.51 -18.56 17.74
C LEU A 889 -0.83 -18.41 18.47
N ALA A 890 -1.51 -17.30 18.23
CA ALA A 890 -2.85 -17.05 18.72
C ALA A 890 -3.89 -17.81 17.89
N GLY A 891 -4.14 -19.09 18.25
CA GLY A 891 -5.11 -19.92 17.52
C GLY A 891 -4.54 -20.58 16.26
N ARG A 892 -5.43 -21.17 15.47
CA ARG A 892 -5.13 -21.93 14.24
C ARG A 892 -5.83 -21.31 13.03
N GLY A 893 -5.26 -21.51 11.84
CA GLY A 893 -5.90 -21.17 10.56
C GLY A 893 -5.78 -19.69 10.17
N PHE A 894 -5.01 -18.88 10.90
CA PHE A 894 -4.70 -17.52 10.47
C PHE A 894 -3.72 -17.54 9.30
N PRO A 895 -3.94 -16.75 8.25
CA PRO A 895 -2.98 -16.64 7.15
C PRO A 895 -1.71 -15.90 7.59
N GLU A 896 -0.60 -16.22 6.94
CA GLU A 896 0.65 -15.48 7.13
C GLU A 896 0.54 -14.11 6.42
N VAL A 897 0.00 -13.11 7.11
CA VAL A 897 -0.27 -11.76 6.57
C VAL A 897 -0.05 -10.71 7.66
N VAL A 898 0.26 -9.50 7.23
CA VAL A 898 0.43 -8.35 8.14
C VAL A 898 -0.88 -8.07 8.88
N ILE A 899 -0.81 -8.05 10.21
CA ILE A 899 -1.87 -7.53 11.06
C ILE A 899 -1.60 -6.06 11.32
N VAL A 900 -2.56 -5.22 10.97
CA VAL A 900 -2.49 -3.77 11.18
C VAL A 900 -3.16 -3.35 12.47
N ASP A 901 -4.20 -4.08 12.88
CA ASP A 901 -4.95 -3.75 14.10
C ASP A 901 -5.56 -5.01 14.74
N LEU A 902 -5.65 -4.98 16.08
CA LEU A 902 -6.31 -5.99 16.91
C LEU A 902 -7.29 -5.31 17.86
N GLU A 903 -8.54 -5.78 17.85
CA GLU A 903 -9.58 -5.34 18.76
C GLU A 903 -10.12 -6.51 19.56
N PHE A 904 -10.20 -6.35 20.90
CA PHE A 904 -10.74 -7.37 21.79
C PHE A 904 -12.09 -6.93 22.36
N SER A 905 -13.09 -7.81 22.26
CA SER A 905 -14.40 -7.63 22.90
C SER A 905 -14.47 -8.47 24.18
N PRO A 906 -14.28 -7.88 25.37
CA PRO A 906 -14.28 -8.64 26.64
C PRO A 906 -15.63 -9.29 26.92
N SER A 907 -16.74 -8.58 26.65
CA SER A 907 -18.11 -9.06 26.88
C SER A 907 -18.46 -10.28 26.04
N HIS A 908 -17.82 -10.46 24.87
CA HIS A 908 -18.07 -11.58 23.95
C HIS A 908 -16.95 -12.60 23.95
N GLY A 909 -15.76 -12.28 24.49
CA GLY A 909 -14.56 -13.12 24.42
C GLY A 909 -14.09 -13.36 22.99
N VAL A 910 -14.11 -12.30 22.18
CA VAL A 910 -13.75 -12.36 20.76
C VAL A 910 -12.59 -11.40 20.49
N LEU A 911 -11.57 -11.91 19.81
CA LEU A 911 -10.49 -11.10 19.24
C LEU A 911 -10.74 -10.93 17.75
N VAL A 912 -10.64 -9.69 17.24
CA VAL A 912 -10.80 -9.34 15.82
C VAL A 912 -9.46 -8.80 15.32
N ALA A 913 -9.03 -9.27 14.15
CA ALA A 913 -7.78 -8.87 13.50
C ALA A 913 -8.05 -8.29 12.12
N ALA A 914 -7.60 -7.07 11.87
CA ALA A 914 -7.56 -6.47 10.53
C ALA A 914 -6.22 -6.74 9.87
N THR A 915 -6.25 -7.11 8.59
CA THR A 915 -5.06 -7.44 7.82
C THR A 915 -4.85 -6.49 6.64
N HIS A 916 -3.60 -6.33 6.24
CA HIS A 916 -3.28 -5.55 5.04
C HIS A 916 -3.18 -6.47 3.81
N GLY A 917 -4.35 -6.93 3.31
CA GLY A 917 -4.43 -7.70 2.07
C GLY A 917 -5.32 -8.95 2.09
N MET A 918 -5.87 -9.37 3.25
CA MET A 918 -6.73 -10.55 3.32
C MET A 918 -8.01 -10.33 4.14
N GLY A 919 -8.40 -9.07 4.33
CA GLY A 919 -9.62 -8.75 5.05
C GLY A 919 -9.51 -8.83 6.57
N ILE A 920 -10.61 -9.14 7.23
CA ILE A 920 -10.74 -9.20 8.69
C ILE A 920 -11.05 -10.63 9.14
N PHE A 921 -10.47 -11.00 10.28
CA PHE A 921 -10.65 -12.30 10.91
C PHE A 921 -11.08 -12.15 12.38
N SER A 922 -11.78 -13.16 12.88
CA SER A 922 -12.13 -13.26 14.30
C SER A 922 -11.65 -14.56 14.92
N LEU A 923 -11.30 -14.51 16.18
CA LEU A 923 -10.96 -15.64 17.02
C LEU A 923 -11.88 -15.68 18.25
N ASN A 924 -12.67 -16.73 18.35
CA ASN A 924 -13.51 -16.94 19.53
C ASN A 924 -12.64 -17.58 20.62
N LEU A 925 -12.55 -16.93 21.76
CA LEU A 925 -11.75 -17.35 22.90
C LEU A 925 -12.56 -18.05 24.00
N ARG A 926 -13.90 -18.11 23.85
CA ARG A 926 -14.79 -18.82 24.79
C ARG A 926 -14.81 -20.32 24.57
#